data_2e94bd82ff733505de04912f834f4c6e
#
_entry.id   2e94bd82ff733505de04912f834f4c6e
#
_cell.length_a   1.000
_cell.length_b   1.000
_cell.length_c   1.000
_cell.angle_alpha   90.00
_cell.angle_beta   90.00
_cell.angle_gamma   90.00
#
_symmetry.space_group_name_H-M   'P 1'
#
loop_
_entity.id
_entity.type
_entity.pdbx_description
1 polymer ?
#
loop_
_entity_poly.entity_id
_entity_poly.type
_entity_poly.pdbx_seq_one_letter_code
_entity_poly.pdbx_strand_id
1 'polypeptide(L)'
;MINQELESNLNSAFKIAQEQKHEFVTVEHLLLALLDNSDAKDLLDSNNINIDQLKIDLEEFIKSTTPKLSTDAEIDIQPTLGFQRVIQRAVFHVQSSGKDEVKGSNILVAIYSEKESHSVFLLEQLGLTRLDAVSYLSHGRNEKINPDIEGVDESNEPESNNALEQFTTNLNKEALEGRIDPLIGRASEVERVVQILARRSKNNPLLVGESGVGKTAIAEGLAKLITENKVPDLIRNSVIYSLDMGALLAGTKYRGDFEERLKAVLKELEEDSSAILFIDEIHTIIGAGATSGGAMDASNLLKPALAKRGLQFVGSTTYKEFRGIFEKDRALSRRFQKVEVSEPTIDETFDILKGLKERFEEHHEIKYTEGSLRAAATLASKHINDRYLPDKAIDVVDEAGARQKLVSPSKRKKTINELDIEKIVASIARIPEKTVSSSDKKSLEKLEENLKRVIFGQNEAVESLSSAIKLSRAGLRVDEKPVGSFLFSGPTGVGKTEVSKQLAKIMGIEFVRFDMSEYMERHTVSRLIGAPPGYVGYDQGGLLTESVNKHPHSVILLDEIEKAHPEVFNILLQVMDHGTLTDNNGRKADFRNTVVIMTTNTGAQDMSRASMGFQTQDHTSDATEMIKKTFSPEFRNRLDGIIQFNPLPTEVIRTVVDKFLIELQVQLEVQKVQLDVSDEVRDWLLENGYDKNMGARPMQRLIQDSIKTVLAEEILFGKLSKSGGIAYVTLDDDKIKVSYKENTKKKEKALNK
;
A
#
# COMPACT_ATOMS: atom_id res chain seq x y z
N MET A 1 4.09 17.76 -22.18
CA MET A 1 5.40 18.31 -22.69
C MET A 1 5.47 19.78 -22.29
N ILE A 2 6.66 20.37 -22.21
CA ILE A 2 6.82 21.82 -22.01
C ILE A 2 6.47 22.50 -23.33
N ASN A 3 5.68 23.59 -23.28
CA ASN A 3 5.32 24.37 -24.46
C ASN A 3 6.58 25.03 -25.06
N GLN A 4 6.66 25.14 -26.38
CA GLN A 4 7.81 25.67 -27.11
C GLN A 4 8.16 27.13 -26.70
N GLU A 5 7.15 27.96 -26.43
CA GLU A 5 7.33 29.33 -25.95
C GLU A 5 7.95 29.34 -24.54
N LEU A 6 7.48 28.47 -23.63
CA LEU A 6 8.04 28.33 -22.29
C LEU A 6 9.48 27.82 -22.33
N GLU A 7 9.83 26.91 -23.22
CA GLU A 7 11.18 26.44 -23.41
C GLU A 7 12.12 27.59 -23.84
N SER A 8 11.64 28.47 -24.73
CA SER A 8 12.36 29.69 -25.11
C SER A 8 12.56 30.65 -23.92
N ASN A 9 11.54 30.81 -23.06
CA ASN A 9 11.65 31.67 -21.87
C ASN A 9 12.61 31.09 -20.82
N LEU A 10 12.62 29.75 -20.62
CA LEU A 10 13.61 29.09 -19.77
C LEU A 10 15.02 29.35 -20.25
N ASN A 11 15.28 29.21 -21.55
CA ASN A 11 16.58 29.51 -22.16
C ASN A 11 16.93 31.01 -21.99
N SER A 12 15.96 31.93 -22.07
CA SER A 12 16.17 33.36 -21.85
C SER A 12 16.58 33.65 -20.40
N ALA A 13 16.03 32.94 -19.39
CA ALA A 13 16.46 33.08 -17.99
C ALA A 13 17.94 32.73 -17.80
N PHE A 14 18.42 31.66 -18.44
CA PHE A 14 19.85 31.30 -18.46
C PHE A 14 20.69 32.36 -19.15
N LYS A 15 20.19 32.88 -20.29
CA LYS A 15 20.91 33.92 -21.07
C LYS A 15 21.06 35.23 -20.30
N ILE A 16 19.98 35.67 -19.57
CA ILE A 16 20.01 36.85 -18.69
C ILE A 16 21.09 36.68 -17.62
N ALA A 17 21.15 35.52 -16.97
CA ALA A 17 22.15 35.25 -15.93
C ALA A 17 23.56 35.23 -16.52
N GLN A 18 23.76 34.72 -17.76
CA GLN A 18 25.03 34.67 -18.46
C GLN A 18 25.51 36.07 -18.84
N GLU A 19 24.66 36.90 -19.44
CA GLU A 19 24.98 38.27 -19.84
C GLU A 19 25.38 39.15 -18.66
N GLN A 20 24.74 38.90 -17.47
CA GLN A 20 25.05 39.63 -16.25
C GLN A 20 26.18 39.00 -15.42
N LYS A 21 26.79 37.90 -15.91
CA LYS A 21 27.88 37.13 -15.28
C LYS A 21 27.52 36.65 -13.88
N HIS A 22 26.27 36.21 -13.66
CA HIS A 22 25.82 35.65 -12.39
C HIS A 22 26.29 34.20 -12.22
N GLU A 23 26.54 33.79 -10.97
CA GLU A 23 26.97 32.43 -10.63
C GLU A 23 25.82 31.40 -10.74
N PHE A 24 24.58 31.85 -10.45
CA PHE A 24 23.41 30.97 -10.42
C PHE A 24 22.23 31.58 -11.19
N VAL A 25 21.37 30.69 -11.74
CA VAL A 25 20.04 31.06 -12.23
C VAL A 25 19.03 30.85 -11.11
N THR A 26 18.36 31.92 -10.67
CA THR A 26 17.41 31.92 -9.54
C THR A 26 15.95 31.97 -9.99
N VAL A 27 15.00 31.84 -9.08
CA VAL A 27 13.56 31.96 -9.34
C VAL A 27 13.21 33.36 -9.87
N GLU A 28 13.94 34.39 -9.46
CA GLU A 28 13.75 35.76 -9.93
C GLU A 28 14.14 35.94 -11.41
N HIS A 29 15.21 35.26 -11.88
CA HIS A 29 15.54 35.21 -13.30
C HIS A 29 14.44 34.49 -14.10
N LEU A 30 13.85 33.44 -13.53
CA LEU A 30 12.74 32.72 -14.14
C LEU A 30 11.50 33.62 -14.28
N LEU A 31 11.14 34.32 -13.20
CA LEU A 31 10.00 35.24 -13.23
C LEU A 31 10.24 36.36 -14.23
N LEU A 32 11.44 36.95 -14.26
CA LEU A 32 11.80 37.99 -15.22
C LEU A 32 11.65 37.53 -16.69
N ALA A 33 12.10 36.32 -17.00
CA ALA A 33 11.95 35.72 -18.32
C ALA A 33 10.49 35.37 -18.66
N LEU A 34 9.65 35.04 -17.67
CA LEU A 34 8.23 34.77 -17.82
C LEU A 34 7.42 36.03 -18.13
N LEU A 35 7.92 37.22 -17.82
CA LEU A 35 7.24 38.46 -18.19
C LEU A 35 7.14 38.65 -19.71
N ASP A 36 7.92 37.93 -20.49
CA ASP A 36 7.83 37.91 -21.95
C ASP A 36 6.99 36.75 -22.52
N ASN A 37 6.43 35.88 -21.64
CA ASN A 37 5.58 34.76 -22.02
C ASN A 37 4.13 35.20 -22.21
N SER A 38 3.47 34.82 -23.30
CA SER A 38 2.09 35.23 -23.61
C SER A 38 1.08 34.81 -22.54
N ASP A 39 1.12 33.52 -22.11
CA ASP A 39 0.18 32.99 -21.09
C ASP A 39 0.40 33.62 -19.70
N ALA A 40 1.67 33.95 -19.36
CA ALA A 40 1.99 34.60 -18.08
C ALA A 40 1.57 36.08 -18.09
N LYS A 41 1.78 36.77 -19.20
CA LYS A 41 1.30 38.17 -19.41
C LYS A 41 -0.21 38.25 -19.30
N ASP A 42 -0.94 37.40 -19.99
CA ASP A 42 -2.40 37.37 -19.95
C ASP A 42 -2.93 37.19 -18.51
N LEU A 43 -2.24 36.37 -17.69
CA LEU A 43 -2.57 36.19 -16.27
C LEU A 43 -2.28 37.48 -15.46
N LEU A 44 -1.13 38.09 -15.67
CA LEU A 44 -0.73 39.33 -14.96
C LEU A 44 -1.64 40.52 -15.35
N ASP A 45 -1.93 40.69 -16.63
CA ASP A 45 -2.81 41.75 -17.16
C ASP A 45 -4.25 41.56 -16.68
N SER A 46 -4.76 40.33 -16.63
CA SER A 46 -6.12 40.05 -16.11
C SER A 46 -6.32 40.43 -14.67
N ASN A 47 -5.22 40.47 -13.89
CA ASN A 47 -5.21 40.88 -12.48
C ASN A 47 -4.73 42.32 -12.27
N ASN A 48 -4.63 43.13 -13.32
CA ASN A 48 -4.21 44.53 -13.34
C ASN A 48 -2.80 44.76 -12.73
N ILE A 49 -1.88 43.83 -12.90
CA ILE A 49 -0.50 43.96 -12.41
C ILE A 49 0.30 44.84 -13.35
N ASN A 50 1.03 45.81 -12.80
CA ASN A 50 1.93 46.64 -13.58
C ASN A 50 3.22 45.87 -13.91
N ILE A 51 3.28 45.31 -15.11
CA ILE A 51 4.39 44.46 -15.58
C ILE A 51 5.70 45.26 -15.66
N ASP A 52 5.64 46.54 -16.08
CA ASP A 52 6.83 47.40 -16.19
C ASP A 52 7.46 47.66 -14.81
N GLN A 53 6.64 47.92 -13.78
CA GLN A 53 7.13 48.09 -12.42
C GLN A 53 7.76 46.79 -11.87
N LEU A 54 7.06 45.66 -12.07
CA LEU A 54 7.57 44.33 -11.66
C LEU A 54 8.90 44.01 -12.31
N LYS A 55 9.09 44.37 -13.58
CA LYS A 55 10.32 44.16 -14.30
C LYS A 55 11.47 44.97 -13.72
N ILE A 56 11.24 46.25 -13.41
CA ILE A 56 12.24 47.13 -12.78
C ILE A 56 12.68 46.60 -11.42
N ASP A 57 11.71 46.24 -10.57
CA ASP A 57 11.97 45.74 -9.22
C ASP A 57 12.74 44.40 -9.24
N LEU A 58 12.42 43.49 -10.18
CA LEU A 58 13.14 42.24 -10.39
C LEU A 58 14.58 42.49 -10.86
N GLU A 59 14.79 43.35 -11.86
CA GLU A 59 16.13 43.69 -12.38
C GLU A 59 17.01 44.29 -11.31
N GLU A 60 16.47 45.20 -10.47
CA GLU A 60 17.19 45.84 -9.34
C GLU A 60 17.56 44.81 -8.26
N PHE A 61 16.63 43.92 -7.91
CA PHE A 61 16.88 42.87 -6.93
C PHE A 61 17.94 41.87 -7.42
N ILE A 62 17.79 41.36 -8.65
CA ILE A 62 18.73 40.41 -9.28
C ILE A 62 20.14 41.02 -9.30
N LYS A 63 20.27 42.28 -9.71
CA LYS A 63 21.56 42.99 -9.82
C LYS A 63 22.25 43.22 -8.45
N SER A 64 21.45 43.43 -7.39
CA SER A 64 21.95 43.73 -6.05
C SER A 64 22.28 42.49 -5.22
N THR A 65 21.56 41.35 -5.46
CA THR A 65 21.58 40.19 -4.57
C THR A 65 22.30 38.99 -5.13
N THR A 66 22.33 38.86 -6.47
CA THR A 66 22.92 37.64 -7.10
C THR A 66 24.45 37.77 -7.19
N PRO A 67 25.23 36.80 -6.66
CA PRO A 67 26.70 36.80 -6.76
C PRO A 67 27.18 36.80 -8.20
N LYS A 68 28.26 37.60 -8.48
CA LYS A 68 28.87 37.68 -9.80
C LYS A 68 30.16 36.87 -9.84
N LEU A 69 30.38 36.22 -10.96
CA LEU A 69 31.61 35.50 -11.22
C LEU A 69 32.80 36.46 -11.36
N SER A 70 33.90 36.16 -10.68
CA SER A 70 35.10 36.99 -10.64
C SER A 70 36.12 36.72 -11.72
N THR A 71 35.90 35.74 -12.63
CA THR A 71 36.81 35.32 -13.69
C THR A 71 36.10 35.14 -15.04
N ASP A 72 36.73 35.51 -16.14
CA ASP A 72 36.23 35.38 -17.52
C ASP A 72 36.30 33.92 -18.07
N ALA A 73 36.26 32.90 -17.22
CA ALA A 73 36.16 31.50 -17.64
C ALA A 73 34.73 31.18 -18.06
N GLU A 74 34.56 30.44 -19.15
CA GLU A 74 33.31 29.82 -19.54
C GLU A 74 32.94 28.77 -18.45
N ILE A 75 32.14 29.20 -17.47
CA ILE A 75 31.62 28.31 -16.42
C ILE A 75 30.17 28.06 -16.75
N ASP A 76 29.75 26.79 -16.71
CA ASP A 76 28.35 26.37 -16.82
C ASP A 76 27.57 26.91 -15.63
N ILE A 77 26.63 27.82 -15.91
CA ILE A 77 25.79 28.44 -14.88
C ILE A 77 24.80 27.41 -14.38
N GLN A 78 24.82 27.16 -13.07
CA GLN A 78 23.95 26.14 -12.44
C GLN A 78 22.61 26.75 -11.97
N PRO A 79 21.47 26.08 -12.23
CA PRO A 79 20.20 26.50 -11.69
C PRO A 79 20.14 26.21 -10.18
N THR A 80 19.58 27.15 -9.40
CA THR A 80 19.35 26.94 -7.97
C THR A 80 18.33 25.84 -7.71
N LEU A 81 18.37 25.24 -6.51
CA LEU A 81 17.40 24.23 -6.10
C LEU A 81 15.95 24.74 -6.16
N GLY A 82 15.73 26.04 -5.84
CA GLY A 82 14.42 26.69 -5.96
C GLY A 82 13.91 26.71 -7.40
N PHE A 83 14.77 27.08 -8.35
CA PHE A 83 14.47 27.08 -9.78
C PHE A 83 14.08 25.67 -10.27
N GLN A 84 14.84 24.64 -9.89
CA GLN A 84 14.54 23.26 -10.28
C GLN A 84 13.22 22.76 -9.69
N ARG A 85 12.94 23.05 -8.40
CA ARG A 85 11.70 22.66 -7.74
C ARG A 85 10.48 23.31 -8.36
N VAL A 86 10.55 24.59 -8.74
CA VAL A 86 9.44 25.29 -9.42
C VAL A 86 9.05 24.57 -10.71
N ILE A 87 10.04 24.25 -11.56
CA ILE A 87 9.78 23.56 -12.82
C ILE A 87 9.18 22.15 -12.57
N GLN A 88 9.78 21.37 -11.67
CA GLN A 88 9.30 20.03 -11.35
C GLN A 88 7.87 20.04 -10.83
N ARG A 89 7.52 21.00 -9.96
CA ARG A 89 6.14 21.14 -9.44
C ARG A 89 5.14 21.51 -10.52
N ALA A 90 5.50 22.42 -11.42
CA ALA A 90 4.65 22.79 -12.54
C ALA A 90 4.36 21.60 -13.45
N VAL A 91 5.39 20.81 -13.79
CA VAL A 91 5.26 19.59 -14.60
C VAL A 91 4.36 18.57 -13.88
N PHE A 92 4.60 18.32 -12.59
CA PHE A 92 3.81 17.38 -11.81
C PHE A 92 2.34 17.81 -11.70
N HIS A 93 2.09 19.10 -11.48
CA HIS A 93 0.73 19.65 -11.39
C HIS A 93 -0.04 19.48 -12.69
N VAL A 94 0.59 19.72 -13.83
CA VAL A 94 -0.05 19.55 -15.15
C VAL A 94 -0.34 18.08 -15.44
N GLN A 95 0.60 17.18 -15.12
CA GLN A 95 0.39 15.73 -15.27
C GLN A 95 -0.75 15.20 -14.39
N SER A 96 -0.83 15.67 -13.12
CA SER A 96 -1.90 15.27 -12.21
C SER A 96 -3.28 15.83 -12.61
N SER A 97 -3.30 16.94 -13.36
CA SER A 97 -4.53 17.59 -13.87
C SER A 97 -4.99 17.03 -15.23
N GLY A 98 -4.32 16.01 -15.77
CA GLY A 98 -4.66 15.41 -17.06
C GLY A 98 -4.46 16.32 -18.28
N LYS A 99 -3.62 17.38 -18.15
CA LYS A 99 -3.27 18.29 -19.24
C LYS A 99 -1.94 17.87 -19.87
N ASP A 100 -1.83 18.04 -21.18
CA ASP A 100 -0.67 17.53 -21.94
C ASP A 100 0.52 18.51 -22.01
N GLU A 101 0.29 19.81 -21.76
CA GLU A 101 1.33 20.84 -21.92
C GLU A 101 1.45 21.75 -20.70
N VAL A 102 2.69 22.01 -20.32
CA VAL A 102 3.06 22.97 -19.27
C VAL A 102 3.22 24.35 -19.91
N LYS A 103 2.47 25.33 -19.41
CA LYS A 103 2.44 26.71 -19.91
C LYS A 103 3.08 27.68 -18.91
N GLY A 104 3.36 28.93 -19.35
CA GLY A 104 3.93 29.97 -18.50
C GLY A 104 3.12 30.26 -17.24
N SER A 105 1.79 30.26 -17.34
CA SER A 105 0.87 30.41 -16.22
C SER A 105 1.01 29.32 -15.17
N ASN A 106 1.32 28.06 -15.56
CA ASN A 106 1.56 26.97 -14.61
C ASN A 106 2.85 27.19 -13.81
N ILE A 107 3.89 27.71 -14.44
CA ILE A 107 5.15 28.05 -13.75
C ILE A 107 4.90 29.21 -12.78
N LEU A 108 4.12 30.22 -13.15
CA LEU A 108 3.81 31.36 -12.29
C LEU A 108 3.08 30.93 -11.02
N VAL A 109 2.12 30.00 -11.11
CA VAL A 109 1.49 29.37 -9.94
C VAL A 109 2.48 28.54 -9.11
N ALA A 110 3.40 27.83 -9.75
CA ALA A 110 4.41 27.04 -9.05
C ALA A 110 5.42 27.89 -8.29
N ILE A 111 5.73 29.11 -8.72
CA ILE A 111 6.60 30.07 -8.01
C ILE A 111 6.08 30.36 -6.60
N TYR A 112 4.78 30.46 -6.39
CA TYR A 112 4.18 30.68 -5.04
C TYR A 112 4.48 29.55 -4.04
N SER A 113 4.96 28.41 -4.51
CA SER A 113 5.38 27.35 -3.59
C SER A 113 6.74 27.57 -2.93
N GLU A 114 7.55 28.49 -3.48
CA GLU A 114 8.83 28.92 -2.90
C GLU A 114 8.62 30.20 -2.07
N LYS A 115 8.00 30.06 -0.90
CA LYS A 115 7.57 31.17 -0.03
C LYS A 115 8.67 32.15 0.40
N GLU A 116 9.92 31.69 0.40
CA GLU A 116 11.09 32.49 0.75
C GLU A 116 11.70 33.22 -0.45
N SER A 117 11.17 33.03 -1.68
CA SER A 117 11.62 33.71 -2.87
C SER A 117 11.13 35.17 -2.91
N HIS A 118 12.03 36.07 -3.30
CA HIS A 118 11.67 37.47 -3.49
C HIS A 118 10.65 37.67 -4.63
N SER A 119 10.62 36.76 -5.58
CA SER A 119 9.60 36.70 -6.63
C SER A 119 8.15 36.66 -6.07
N VAL A 120 7.93 35.86 -5.03
CA VAL A 120 6.62 35.77 -4.36
C VAL A 120 6.29 37.06 -3.64
N PHE A 121 7.27 37.65 -2.93
CA PHE A 121 7.09 38.91 -2.24
C PHE A 121 6.69 40.05 -3.19
N LEU A 122 7.34 40.19 -4.33
CA LEU A 122 7.03 41.20 -5.34
C LEU A 122 5.65 41.01 -5.97
N LEU A 123 5.27 39.78 -6.28
CA LEU A 123 3.94 39.45 -6.82
C LEU A 123 2.82 39.79 -5.82
N GLU A 124 3.01 39.43 -4.55
CA GLU A 124 2.05 39.72 -3.47
C GLU A 124 1.98 41.23 -3.17
N GLN A 125 3.10 41.97 -3.21
CA GLN A 125 3.15 43.41 -3.03
C GLN A 125 2.37 44.15 -4.13
N LEU A 126 2.37 43.64 -5.34
CA LEU A 126 1.60 44.15 -6.47
C LEU A 126 0.13 43.68 -6.47
N GLY A 127 -0.27 42.92 -5.46
CA GLY A 127 -1.67 42.49 -5.28
C GLY A 127 -2.06 41.18 -5.94
N LEU A 128 -1.12 40.44 -6.56
CA LEU A 128 -1.41 39.12 -7.11
C LEU A 128 -1.24 38.06 -6.02
N THR A 129 -2.33 37.38 -5.68
CA THR A 129 -2.27 36.26 -4.75
C THR A 129 -2.19 34.93 -5.51
N ARG A 130 -1.72 33.88 -4.82
CA ARG A 130 -1.73 32.51 -5.39
C ARG A 130 -3.13 32.10 -5.83
N LEU A 131 -4.16 32.52 -5.10
CA LEU A 131 -5.56 32.17 -5.41
C LEU A 131 -5.98 32.77 -6.75
N ASP A 132 -5.63 34.02 -7.00
CA ASP A 132 -5.96 34.71 -8.24
C ASP A 132 -5.30 33.99 -9.44
N ALA A 133 -4.03 33.63 -9.28
CA ALA A 133 -3.31 32.88 -10.31
C ALA A 133 -3.90 31.48 -10.57
N VAL A 134 -4.34 30.78 -9.53
CA VAL A 134 -5.02 29.45 -9.68
C VAL A 134 -6.41 29.60 -10.27
N SER A 135 -7.17 30.62 -9.86
CA SER A 135 -8.51 30.91 -10.40
C SER A 135 -8.48 31.18 -11.89
N TYR A 136 -7.49 31.92 -12.35
CA TYR A 136 -7.27 32.16 -13.78
C TYR A 136 -7.02 30.86 -14.58
N LEU A 137 -6.25 29.91 -14.00
CA LEU A 137 -5.99 28.59 -14.63
C LEU A 137 -7.23 27.69 -14.72
N SER A 138 -8.19 27.87 -13.79
CA SER A 138 -9.39 27.01 -13.70
C SER A 138 -10.56 27.56 -14.52
N HIS A 139 -10.74 28.88 -14.62
CA HIS A 139 -11.95 29.49 -15.15
C HIS A 139 -11.72 30.37 -16.42
N GLY A 140 -10.47 30.58 -16.85
CA GLY A 140 -10.20 31.48 -17.98
C GLY A 140 -10.45 32.96 -17.67
N ARG A 141 -10.49 33.83 -18.70
CA ARG A 141 -10.78 35.26 -18.56
C ARG A 141 -12.15 35.45 -17.86
N ASN A 142 -12.15 36.05 -16.69
CA ASN A 142 -13.37 36.55 -16.06
C ASN A 142 -14.04 37.58 -17.00
N GLU A 143 -15.23 37.25 -17.50
CA GLU A 143 -16.08 38.27 -18.09
C GLU A 143 -16.41 39.31 -17.01
N LYS A 144 -16.04 40.56 -17.27
CA LYS A 144 -16.23 41.70 -16.40
C LYS A 144 -17.73 41.82 -16.04
N ILE A 145 -18.04 41.67 -14.77
CA ILE A 145 -19.25 42.25 -14.20
C ILE A 145 -19.07 43.76 -14.20
N ASN A 146 -19.83 44.47 -15.03
CA ASN A 146 -19.84 45.93 -15.12
C ASN A 146 -20.21 46.54 -13.76
N PRO A 147 -19.42 47.52 -13.27
CA PRO A 147 -19.80 48.33 -12.11
C PRO A 147 -20.46 49.61 -12.60
N ASP A 148 -21.75 49.58 -12.94
CA ASP A 148 -22.58 50.76 -13.05
C ASP A 148 -23.92 50.51 -12.35
N ILE A 149 -23.96 50.75 -11.06
CA ILE A 149 -25.12 51.31 -10.34
C ILE A 149 -24.54 52.07 -9.13
N GLU A 150 -24.57 53.39 -9.27
CA GLU A 150 -24.35 54.33 -8.17
C GLU A 150 -25.49 54.25 -7.14
N GLY A 151 -25.10 54.24 -5.88
CA GLY A 151 -25.85 54.85 -4.79
C GLY A 151 -27.05 54.10 -4.29
N VAL A 152 -26.90 53.37 -3.16
CA VAL A 152 -27.91 53.37 -2.09
C VAL A 152 -27.23 52.97 -0.77
N ASP A 153 -27.33 53.86 0.22
CA ASP A 153 -27.27 53.79 1.66
C ASP A 153 -26.62 52.57 2.38
N GLU A 154 -25.68 52.91 3.23
CA GLU A 154 -25.28 52.13 4.42
C GLU A 154 -26.50 51.89 5.32
N SER A 155 -27.12 50.73 5.19
CA SER A 155 -27.93 50.07 6.22
C SER A 155 -28.61 48.85 5.61
N ASN A 156 -27.89 47.78 5.36
CA ASN A 156 -28.48 46.46 5.31
C ASN A 156 -27.47 45.44 5.79
N GLU A 157 -27.83 44.73 6.86
CA GLU A 157 -27.21 43.51 7.36
C GLU A 157 -27.01 42.56 6.17
N PRO A 158 -25.88 41.78 6.13
CA PRO A 158 -25.71 40.80 5.07
C PRO A 158 -26.88 39.81 5.15
N GLU A 159 -27.57 39.63 4.00
CA GLU A 159 -28.53 38.52 3.82
C GLU A 159 -27.92 37.24 4.38
N SER A 160 -28.64 36.63 5.29
CA SER A 160 -28.31 35.37 5.90
C SER A 160 -28.20 34.28 4.82
N ASN A 161 -27.05 34.12 4.21
CA ASN A 161 -26.71 32.89 3.54
C ASN A 161 -26.76 31.81 4.59
N ASN A 162 -27.77 30.93 4.57
CA ASN A 162 -27.98 29.82 5.49
C ASN A 162 -26.69 29.02 5.65
N ALA A 163 -25.97 29.22 6.75
CA ALA A 163 -24.71 28.49 7.01
C ALA A 163 -24.96 26.98 7.06
N LEU A 164 -26.17 26.55 7.44
CA LEU A 164 -26.60 25.17 7.36
C LEU A 164 -26.59 24.63 5.92
N GLU A 165 -27.06 25.39 4.95
CA GLU A 165 -27.08 24.94 3.55
C GLU A 165 -25.68 24.89 2.92
N GLN A 166 -24.76 25.75 3.39
CA GLN A 166 -23.41 25.82 2.84
C GLN A 166 -22.47 24.75 3.44
N PHE A 167 -22.63 24.44 4.72
CA PHE A 167 -21.68 23.59 5.47
C PHE A 167 -22.28 22.30 5.98
N THR A 168 -23.56 22.00 5.66
CA THR A 168 -24.20 20.75 6.04
C THR A 168 -25.02 20.17 4.91
N THR A 169 -25.19 18.85 4.93
CA THR A 169 -26.10 18.13 4.03
C THR A 169 -27.33 17.69 4.81
N ASN A 170 -28.51 18.06 4.33
CA ASN A 170 -29.79 17.64 4.92
C ASN A 170 -30.11 16.19 4.52
N LEU A 171 -29.88 15.23 5.45
CA LEU A 171 -30.08 13.81 5.18
C LEU A 171 -31.55 13.44 4.94
N ASN A 172 -32.50 14.16 5.55
CA ASN A 172 -33.92 13.90 5.30
C ASN A 172 -34.30 14.25 3.85
N LYS A 173 -33.73 15.33 3.30
CA LYS A 173 -33.92 15.70 1.90
C LYS A 173 -33.30 14.67 0.95
N GLU A 174 -32.07 14.23 1.25
CA GLU A 174 -31.40 13.16 0.50
C GLU A 174 -32.23 11.85 0.52
N ALA A 175 -32.85 11.53 1.67
CA ALA A 175 -33.71 10.35 1.80
C ALA A 175 -34.98 10.47 0.92
N LEU A 176 -35.65 11.66 0.89
CA LEU A 176 -36.81 11.91 0.05
C LEU A 176 -36.49 11.83 -1.44
N GLU A 177 -35.32 12.28 -1.82
CA GLU A 177 -34.83 12.24 -3.23
C GLU A 177 -34.32 10.81 -3.61
N GLY A 178 -34.37 9.86 -2.68
CA GLY A 178 -33.98 8.47 -2.94
C GLY A 178 -32.48 8.23 -3.02
N ARG A 179 -31.65 9.20 -2.60
CA ARG A 179 -30.18 9.09 -2.65
C ARG A 179 -29.58 8.28 -1.52
N ILE A 180 -30.31 8.07 -0.43
CA ILE A 180 -29.87 7.27 0.71
C ILE A 180 -30.17 5.77 0.52
N ASP A 181 -29.18 4.96 0.81
CA ASP A 181 -29.29 3.51 0.77
C ASP A 181 -30.21 2.93 1.86
N PRO A 182 -30.85 1.78 1.62
CA PRO A 182 -31.67 1.14 2.66
C PRO A 182 -30.78 0.64 3.80
N LEU A 183 -31.16 0.97 5.04
CA LEU A 183 -30.51 0.44 6.23
C LEU A 183 -31.00 -0.99 6.52
N ILE A 184 -30.08 -1.93 6.58
CA ILE A 184 -30.38 -3.34 6.79
C ILE A 184 -29.58 -3.87 7.99
N GLY A 185 -30.24 -4.63 8.86
CA GLY A 185 -29.60 -5.35 9.96
C GLY A 185 -29.14 -4.51 11.15
N ARG A 186 -29.51 -3.22 11.26
CA ARG A 186 -29.06 -2.31 12.33
C ARG A 186 -30.21 -1.78 13.20
N ALA A 187 -31.28 -2.54 13.34
CA ALA A 187 -32.46 -2.09 14.06
C ALA A 187 -32.17 -1.81 15.54
N SER A 188 -31.35 -2.63 16.21
CA SER A 188 -30.97 -2.48 17.62
C SER A 188 -30.14 -1.21 17.87
N GLU A 189 -29.22 -0.89 16.98
CA GLU A 189 -28.37 0.30 17.08
C GLU A 189 -29.20 1.56 16.84
N VAL A 190 -30.11 1.56 15.86
CA VAL A 190 -31.04 2.67 15.62
C VAL A 190 -31.96 2.89 16.81
N GLU A 191 -32.59 1.82 17.33
CA GLU A 191 -33.43 1.91 18.53
C GLU A 191 -32.64 2.52 19.69
N ARG A 192 -31.40 2.09 19.87
CA ARG A 192 -30.53 2.62 20.94
C ARG A 192 -30.19 4.10 20.72
N VAL A 193 -29.94 4.54 19.50
CA VAL A 193 -29.72 5.94 19.14
C VAL A 193 -30.97 6.77 19.49
N VAL A 194 -32.16 6.32 19.09
CA VAL A 194 -33.43 6.97 19.38
C VAL A 194 -33.68 7.06 20.90
N GLN A 195 -33.45 5.98 21.66
CA GLN A 195 -33.56 5.97 23.11
C GLN A 195 -32.61 7.01 23.75
N ILE A 196 -31.40 7.18 23.24
CA ILE A 196 -30.43 8.15 23.76
C ILE A 196 -30.89 9.57 23.45
N LEU A 197 -31.32 9.86 22.22
CA LEU A 197 -31.86 11.16 21.82
C LEU A 197 -33.06 11.58 22.68
N ALA A 198 -33.86 10.62 23.13
CA ALA A 198 -35.03 10.85 24.01
C ALA A 198 -34.64 11.20 25.44
N ARG A 199 -33.39 11.11 25.85
CA ARG A 199 -32.96 11.34 27.24
C ARG A 199 -32.95 12.82 27.61
N ARG A 200 -33.17 13.12 28.89
CA ARG A 200 -33.02 14.48 29.44
C ARG A 200 -31.56 14.95 29.53
N SER A 201 -30.63 14.03 29.71
CA SER A 201 -29.21 14.28 29.87
C SER A 201 -28.41 13.14 29.20
N LYS A 202 -27.22 13.41 28.72
CA LYS A 202 -26.42 12.48 27.89
C LYS A 202 -27.23 12.00 26.67
N ASN A 203 -27.89 12.96 26.03
CA ASN A 203 -28.80 12.74 24.89
C ASN A 203 -28.07 12.76 23.55
N ASN A 204 -26.75 12.78 23.55
CA ASN A 204 -25.95 12.74 22.35
C ASN A 204 -25.35 11.34 22.15
N PRO A 205 -25.86 10.51 21.22
CA PRO A 205 -25.27 9.23 20.91
C PRO A 205 -23.92 9.40 20.20
N LEU A 206 -22.96 8.55 20.56
CA LEU A 206 -21.67 8.41 19.91
C LEU A 206 -21.52 6.99 19.36
N LEU A 207 -21.56 6.85 18.05
CA LEU A 207 -21.37 5.59 17.34
C LEU A 207 -19.88 5.23 17.36
N VAL A 208 -19.53 4.14 18.06
CA VAL A 208 -18.15 3.70 18.21
C VAL A 208 -17.97 2.33 17.57
N GLY A 209 -17.10 2.24 16.58
CA GLY A 209 -16.82 1.00 15.85
C GLY A 209 -15.67 1.20 14.87
N GLU A 210 -15.13 0.13 14.33
CA GLU A 210 -14.06 0.20 13.35
C GLU A 210 -14.48 0.92 12.06
N SER A 211 -13.51 1.32 11.22
CA SER A 211 -13.81 1.94 9.92
C SER A 211 -14.51 0.94 9.00
N GLY A 212 -15.52 1.38 8.24
CA GLY A 212 -16.23 0.52 7.28
C GLY A 212 -17.31 -0.40 7.86
N VAL A 213 -17.62 -0.35 9.20
CA VAL A 213 -18.70 -1.16 9.79
C VAL A 213 -20.10 -0.60 9.57
N GLY A 214 -20.24 0.57 8.92
CA GLY A 214 -21.54 1.17 8.60
C GLY A 214 -22.04 2.18 9.62
N LYS A 215 -21.16 2.93 10.32
CA LYS A 215 -21.57 3.98 11.29
C LYS A 215 -22.38 5.10 10.63
N THR A 216 -21.90 5.61 9.51
CA THR A 216 -22.57 6.67 8.72
C THR A 216 -23.95 6.21 8.23
N ALA A 217 -24.06 4.95 7.76
CA ALA A 217 -25.31 4.36 7.30
C ALA A 217 -26.40 4.32 8.40
N ILE A 218 -26.03 4.28 9.70
CA ILE A 218 -27.01 4.36 10.81
C ILE A 218 -27.64 5.74 10.87
N ALA A 219 -26.89 6.82 10.68
CA ALA A 219 -27.43 8.19 10.68
C ALA A 219 -28.30 8.43 9.43
N GLU A 220 -27.85 7.99 8.27
CA GLU A 220 -28.60 8.05 7.01
C GLU A 220 -29.90 7.23 7.10
N GLY A 221 -29.81 6.00 7.61
CA GLY A 221 -30.96 5.14 7.80
C GLY A 221 -31.96 5.70 8.81
N LEU A 222 -31.51 6.37 9.88
CA LEU A 222 -32.39 7.07 10.82
C LEU A 222 -33.12 8.22 10.09
N ALA A 223 -32.46 9.02 9.27
CA ALA A 223 -33.09 10.07 8.47
C ALA A 223 -34.16 9.50 7.54
N LYS A 224 -33.91 8.36 6.90
CA LYS A 224 -34.88 7.65 6.07
C LYS A 224 -36.08 7.16 6.87
N LEU A 225 -35.87 6.57 8.05
CA LEU A 225 -36.96 6.14 8.94
C LEU A 225 -37.82 7.32 9.42
N ILE A 226 -37.22 8.49 9.66
CA ILE A 226 -37.94 9.71 10.00
C ILE A 226 -38.84 10.14 8.84
N THR A 227 -38.34 10.18 7.61
CA THR A 227 -39.11 10.57 6.42
C THR A 227 -40.23 9.58 6.10
N GLU A 228 -40.03 8.29 6.38
CA GLU A 228 -41.03 7.24 6.23
C GLU A 228 -42.04 7.18 7.40
N ASN A 229 -41.94 8.06 8.42
CA ASN A 229 -42.74 8.06 9.63
C ASN A 229 -42.68 6.74 10.44
N LYS A 230 -41.57 6.02 10.38
CA LYS A 230 -41.35 4.74 11.10
C LYS A 230 -40.58 4.92 12.40
N VAL A 231 -40.68 6.09 13.01
CA VAL A 231 -39.99 6.45 14.25
C VAL A 231 -41.02 6.89 15.31
N PRO A 232 -40.68 6.85 16.60
CA PRO A 232 -41.53 7.37 17.67
C PRO A 232 -41.87 8.85 17.46
N ASP A 233 -43.05 9.28 17.99
CA ASP A 233 -43.56 10.65 17.83
C ASP A 233 -42.56 11.73 18.28
N LEU A 234 -41.69 11.41 19.23
CA LEU A 234 -40.70 12.34 19.78
C LEU A 234 -39.68 12.89 18.72
N ILE A 235 -39.30 12.08 17.75
CA ILE A 235 -38.32 12.45 16.72
C ILE A 235 -38.93 12.46 15.33
N ARG A 236 -40.25 12.36 15.20
CA ARG A 236 -40.93 12.31 13.90
C ARG A 236 -40.69 13.54 13.04
N ASN A 237 -40.57 14.70 13.67
CA ASN A 237 -40.35 15.98 12.98
C ASN A 237 -38.86 16.40 12.97
N SER A 238 -37.96 15.52 13.42
CA SER A 238 -36.55 15.87 13.48
C SER A 238 -35.90 15.86 12.09
N VAL A 239 -34.98 16.79 11.88
CA VAL A 239 -34.18 16.89 10.66
C VAL A 239 -32.72 16.63 11.01
N ILE A 240 -32.10 15.69 10.30
CA ILE A 240 -30.69 15.33 10.52
C ILE A 240 -29.84 16.08 9.49
N TYR A 241 -28.94 16.91 9.99
CA TYR A 241 -27.94 17.63 9.20
C TYR A 241 -26.57 16.95 9.38
N SER A 242 -25.97 16.49 8.30
CA SER A 242 -24.60 15.96 8.29
C SER A 242 -23.61 17.08 8.06
N LEU A 243 -22.67 17.29 8.97
CA LEU A 243 -21.64 18.32 8.88
C LEU A 243 -20.62 17.97 7.80
N ASP A 244 -20.43 18.87 6.83
CA ASP A 244 -19.39 18.72 5.80
C ASP A 244 -18.09 19.38 6.25
N MET A 245 -17.15 18.53 6.72
CA MET A 245 -15.83 18.98 7.14
C MET A 245 -15.00 19.54 5.98
N GLY A 246 -15.21 19.03 4.77
CA GLY A 246 -14.53 19.53 3.58
C GLY A 246 -14.94 20.95 3.24
N ALA A 247 -16.24 21.24 3.25
CA ALA A 247 -16.78 22.57 3.03
C ALA A 247 -16.37 23.57 4.12
N LEU A 248 -16.36 23.14 5.39
CA LEU A 248 -15.90 23.99 6.49
C LEU A 248 -14.43 24.39 6.39
N LEU A 249 -13.58 23.49 5.89
CA LEU A 249 -12.14 23.70 5.76
C LEU A 249 -11.75 24.35 4.42
N ALA A 250 -12.58 24.23 3.39
CA ALA A 250 -12.28 24.79 2.08
C ALA A 250 -12.06 26.30 2.12
N GLY A 251 -10.90 26.76 1.66
CA GLY A 251 -10.55 28.19 1.60
C GLY A 251 -10.22 28.87 2.93
N THR A 252 -10.24 28.17 4.08
CA THR A 252 -9.82 28.75 5.36
C THR A 252 -8.30 28.89 5.41
N LYS A 253 -7.79 30.12 5.57
CA LYS A 253 -6.36 30.40 5.74
C LYS A 253 -5.96 30.42 7.22
N TYR A 254 -6.90 30.78 8.10
CA TYR A 254 -6.67 30.96 9.52
C TYR A 254 -7.64 30.12 10.35
N ARG A 255 -7.23 29.75 11.54
CA ARG A 255 -8.06 29.06 12.53
C ARG A 255 -9.38 29.79 12.80
N GLY A 256 -9.36 31.14 12.77
CA GLY A 256 -10.52 31.99 13.03
C GLY A 256 -11.66 31.76 12.03
N ASP A 257 -11.35 31.59 10.75
CA ASP A 257 -12.35 31.41 9.69
C ASP A 257 -13.16 30.12 9.90
N PHE A 258 -12.50 29.02 10.25
CA PHE A 258 -13.16 27.76 10.59
C PHE A 258 -14.04 27.89 11.86
N GLU A 259 -13.50 28.56 12.90
CA GLU A 259 -14.25 28.78 14.14
C GLU A 259 -15.50 29.62 13.90
N GLU A 260 -15.43 30.63 13.03
CA GLU A 260 -16.55 31.50 12.69
C GLU A 260 -17.63 30.74 11.92
N ARG A 261 -17.24 29.95 10.90
CA ARG A 261 -18.18 29.10 10.13
C ARG A 261 -18.88 28.07 11.01
N LEU A 262 -18.12 27.37 11.87
CA LEU A 262 -18.71 26.42 12.80
C LEU A 262 -19.66 27.09 13.79
N LYS A 263 -19.34 28.29 14.30
CA LYS A 263 -20.22 29.08 15.17
C LYS A 263 -21.49 29.48 14.45
N ALA A 264 -21.42 29.86 13.17
CA ALA A 264 -22.59 30.21 12.37
C ALA A 264 -23.52 29.00 12.22
N VAL A 265 -23.00 27.82 11.86
CA VAL A 265 -23.78 26.58 11.81
C VAL A 265 -24.44 26.24 13.16
N LEU A 266 -23.68 26.32 14.25
CA LEU A 266 -24.23 26.02 15.58
C LEU A 266 -25.31 27.04 16.01
N LYS A 267 -25.20 28.30 15.62
CA LYS A 267 -26.18 29.34 15.93
C LYS A 267 -27.51 29.08 15.18
N GLU A 268 -27.46 28.75 13.89
CA GLU A 268 -28.67 28.42 13.12
C GLU A 268 -29.34 27.13 13.62
N LEU A 269 -28.55 26.11 14.02
CA LEU A 269 -29.08 24.89 14.65
C LEU A 269 -29.77 25.16 16.00
N GLU A 270 -29.32 26.18 16.75
CA GLU A 270 -29.95 26.55 18.03
C GLU A 270 -31.36 27.16 17.84
N GLU A 271 -31.64 27.73 16.67
CA GLU A 271 -32.95 28.31 16.33
C GLU A 271 -33.97 27.23 15.93
N ASP A 272 -33.48 26.06 15.47
CA ASP A 272 -34.34 24.91 15.09
C ASP A 272 -34.27 23.80 16.16
N SER A 273 -35.27 23.75 17.04
CA SER A 273 -35.35 22.74 18.10
C SER A 273 -35.55 21.30 17.62
N SER A 274 -35.82 21.11 16.34
CA SER A 274 -35.98 19.82 15.67
C SER A 274 -34.69 19.30 15.02
N ALA A 275 -33.68 20.15 14.93
CA ALA A 275 -32.43 19.82 14.26
C ALA A 275 -31.53 18.87 15.08
N ILE A 276 -30.97 17.87 14.39
CA ILE A 276 -29.96 16.94 14.91
C ILE A 276 -28.72 17.09 14.04
N LEU A 277 -27.57 17.44 14.65
CA LEU A 277 -26.30 17.52 13.92
C LEU A 277 -25.56 16.18 13.97
N PHE A 278 -25.39 15.56 12.82
CA PHE A 278 -24.51 14.41 12.66
C PHE A 278 -23.09 14.87 12.28
N ILE A 279 -22.12 14.39 13.03
CA ILE A 279 -20.69 14.67 12.78
C ILE A 279 -19.99 13.32 12.60
N ASP A 280 -19.63 13.02 11.35
CA ASP A 280 -18.81 11.86 11.06
C ASP A 280 -17.36 12.12 11.45
N GLU A 281 -16.67 11.08 11.93
CA GLU A 281 -15.31 11.20 12.46
C GLU A 281 -15.11 12.39 13.42
N ILE A 282 -16.02 12.56 14.37
CA ILE A 282 -16.04 13.72 15.30
C ILE A 282 -14.70 13.97 16.02
N HIS A 283 -13.84 12.98 16.08
CA HIS A 283 -12.49 13.09 16.62
C HIS A 283 -11.59 14.03 15.81
N THR A 284 -11.85 14.24 14.53
CA THR A 284 -11.12 15.16 13.66
C THR A 284 -11.28 16.61 14.12
N ILE A 285 -12.44 16.95 14.68
CA ILE A 285 -12.72 18.29 15.21
C ILE A 285 -12.17 18.46 16.64
N ILE A 286 -12.19 17.37 17.44
CA ILE A 286 -11.94 17.43 18.89
C ILE A 286 -10.45 17.20 19.22
N GLY A 287 -9.72 16.40 18.44
CA GLY A 287 -8.39 15.89 18.79
C GLY A 287 -7.21 16.42 18.01
N ALA A 288 -7.43 17.24 17.03
CA ALA A 288 -6.41 17.70 16.11
C ALA A 288 -5.35 18.66 16.72
N GLY A 289 -5.43 19.00 18.00
CA GLY A 289 -4.56 19.97 18.66
C GLY A 289 -3.34 19.45 19.43
N ALA A 290 -3.12 18.13 19.53
CA ALA A 290 -2.16 17.60 20.51
C ALA A 290 -0.78 17.18 19.96
N THR A 291 -0.59 17.05 18.65
CA THR A 291 0.70 16.58 18.11
C THR A 291 1.07 17.31 16.81
N SER A 292 1.92 18.31 16.89
CA SER A 292 2.54 19.12 15.83
C SER A 292 1.77 20.36 15.36
N GLY A 293 2.20 21.49 15.81
CA GLY A 293 2.18 22.83 15.20
C GLY A 293 1.06 23.17 14.21
N GLY A 294 -0.20 23.31 14.65
CA GLY A 294 -1.21 23.94 13.84
C GLY A 294 -2.56 23.24 13.70
N ALA A 295 -2.82 22.18 14.42
CA ALA A 295 -4.09 21.47 14.32
C ALA A 295 -5.22 22.17 15.10
N MET A 296 -6.41 22.21 14.49
CA MET A 296 -7.59 22.94 14.92
C MET A 296 -8.26 22.26 16.13
N ASP A 297 -8.20 22.85 17.31
CA ASP A 297 -8.93 22.37 18.47
C ASP A 297 -10.26 23.12 18.60
N ALA A 298 -11.30 22.60 17.95
CA ALA A 298 -12.66 23.14 18.05
C ALA A 298 -13.42 22.59 19.26
N SER A 299 -12.80 21.82 20.13
CA SER A 299 -13.44 21.28 21.33
C SER A 299 -13.99 22.39 22.23
N ASN A 300 -13.34 23.55 22.26
CA ASN A 300 -13.79 24.71 23.01
C ASN A 300 -15.08 25.34 22.50
N LEU A 301 -15.41 25.14 21.21
CA LEU A 301 -16.66 25.58 20.59
C LEU A 301 -17.79 24.57 20.80
N LEU A 302 -17.47 23.29 20.65
CA LEU A 302 -18.47 22.21 20.82
C LEU A 302 -18.87 22.00 22.28
N LYS A 303 -17.96 22.17 23.25
CA LYS A 303 -18.25 21.98 24.68
C LYS A 303 -19.39 22.87 25.20
N PRO A 304 -19.45 24.18 24.88
CA PRO A 304 -20.58 25.03 25.24
C PRO A 304 -21.88 24.63 24.54
N ALA A 305 -21.81 24.33 23.23
CA ALA A 305 -22.99 23.89 22.45
C ALA A 305 -23.59 22.59 22.98
N LEU A 306 -22.76 21.59 23.31
CA LEU A 306 -23.15 20.35 23.98
C LEU A 306 -23.72 20.54 25.40
N ALA A 307 -23.47 21.70 26.02
CA ALA A 307 -24.00 22.01 27.35
C ALA A 307 -25.41 22.64 27.31
N LYS A 308 -25.77 23.24 26.18
CA LYS A 308 -27.08 23.88 25.99
C LYS A 308 -28.16 22.81 25.85
N ARG A 309 -29.33 23.11 26.43
CA ARG A 309 -30.51 22.27 26.26
C ARG A 309 -31.18 22.66 24.94
N GLY A 310 -31.44 21.71 24.06
CA GLY A 310 -32.12 21.93 22.79
C GLY A 310 -31.32 21.48 21.56
N LEU A 311 -30.02 21.54 21.60
CA LEU A 311 -29.19 21.04 20.51
C LEU A 311 -28.85 19.56 20.73
N GLN A 312 -29.08 18.74 19.71
CA GLN A 312 -28.79 17.30 19.72
C GLN A 312 -27.69 16.97 18.71
N PHE A 313 -26.76 16.12 19.14
CA PHE A 313 -25.64 15.68 18.32
C PHE A 313 -25.63 14.18 18.19
N VAL A 314 -25.30 13.68 17.01
CA VAL A 314 -24.91 12.29 16.78
C VAL A 314 -23.48 12.31 16.28
N GLY A 315 -22.57 11.64 16.93
CA GLY A 315 -21.18 11.55 16.49
C GLY A 315 -20.81 10.14 16.07
N SER A 316 -19.82 10.01 15.18
CA SER A 316 -19.16 8.73 14.89
C SER A 316 -17.67 8.80 15.22
N THR A 317 -17.07 7.68 15.63
CA THR A 317 -15.61 7.58 15.87
C THR A 317 -15.17 6.12 15.87
N THR A 318 -13.86 5.88 15.85
CA THR A 318 -13.29 4.53 16.01
C THR A 318 -12.98 4.22 17.48
N TYR A 319 -12.74 2.94 17.80
CA TYR A 319 -12.36 2.54 19.16
C TYR A 319 -11.05 3.19 19.62
N LYS A 320 -10.10 3.38 18.73
CA LYS A 320 -8.78 3.96 19.03
C LYS A 320 -8.92 5.43 19.46
N GLU A 321 -9.64 6.22 18.67
CA GLU A 321 -9.86 7.65 18.93
C GLU A 321 -10.80 7.84 20.11
N PHE A 322 -11.80 6.97 20.33
CA PHE A 322 -12.64 7.00 21.50
C PHE A 322 -11.81 6.91 22.79
N ARG A 323 -10.91 5.91 22.89
CA ARG A 323 -10.02 5.77 24.05
C ARG A 323 -8.98 6.90 24.14
N GLY A 324 -8.48 7.37 22.99
CA GLY A 324 -7.46 8.41 22.92
C GLY A 324 -7.93 9.78 23.33
N ILE A 325 -9.16 10.14 22.98
CA ILE A 325 -9.72 11.49 23.08
C ILE A 325 -10.91 11.55 24.06
N PHE A 326 -11.98 10.79 23.80
CA PHE A 326 -13.22 10.91 24.56
C PHE A 326 -13.12 10.42 25.98
N GLU A 327 -12.44 9.30 26.25
CA GLU A 327 -12.26 8.79 27.61
C GLU A 327 -11.38 9.71 28.47
N LYS A 328 -10.43 10.40 27.85
CA LYS A 328 -9.54 11.33 28.54
C LYS A 328 -10.22 12.66 28.88
N ASP A 329 -11.15 13.12 28.03
CA ASP A 329 -11.89 14.37 28.25
C ASP A 329 -13.20 14.12 29.05
N ARG A 330 -13.17 14.43 30.34
CA ARG A 330 -14.31 14.29 31.23
C ARG A 330 -15.53 15.12 30.82
N ALA A 331 -15.35 16.24 30.11
CA ALA A 331 -16.44 17.10 29.68
C ALA A 331 -17.22 16.46 28.52
N LEU A 332 -16.55 15.81 27.59
CA LEU A 332 -17.14 15.09 26.46
C LEU A 332 -17.77 13.77 26.92
N SER A 333 -17.06 12.96 27.71
CA SER A 333 -17.56 11.67 28.19
C SER A 333 -18.84 11.75 29.03
N ARG A 334 -19.10 12.90 29.67
CA ARG A 334 -20.34 13.16 30.42
C ARG A 334 -21.52 13.56 29.53
N ARG A 335 -21.27 13.96 28.27
CA ARG A 335 -22.31 14.47 27.36
C ARG A 335 -22.67 13.51 26.27
N PHE A 336 -21.74 12.64 25.87
CA PHE A 336 -21.99 11.59 24.91
C PHE A 336 -22.29 10.25 25.58
N GLN A 337 -23.15 9.46 24.93
CA GLN A 337 -23.44 8.09 25.33
C GLN A 337 -22.96 7.15 24.21
N LYS A 338 -22.04 6.26 24.53
CA LYS A 338 -21.49 5.26 23.59
C LYS A 338 -22.60 4.33 23.09
N VAL A 339 -22.66 4.15 21.78
CA VAL A 339 -23.38 3.11 21.05
C VAL A 339 -22.34 2.30 20.29
N GLU A 340 -22.21 1.05 20.61
CA GLU A 340 -21.22 0.16 19.99
C GLU A 340 -21.77 -0.36 18.67
N VAL A 341 -20.95 -0.22 17.61
CA VAL A 341 -21.26 -0.71 16.27
C VAL A 341 -20.25 -1.77 15.91
N SER A 342 -20.63 -3.03 16.07
CA SER A 342 -19.78 -4.18 15.76
C SER A 342 -19.77 -4.49 14.27
N GLU A 343 -18.73 -5.22 13.82
CA GLU A 343 -18.67 -5.78 12.47
C GLU A 343 -19.85 -6.75 12.28
N PRO A 344 -20.62 -6.64 11.18
CA PRO A 344 -21.72 -7.56 10.91
C PRO A 344 -21.20 -8.96 10.57
N THR A 345 -22.02 -9.96 10.84
CA THR A 345 -21.78 -11.34 10.44
C THR A 345 -21.82 -11.50 8.91
N ILE A 346 -21.34 -12.63 8.41
CA ILE A 346 -21.38 -12.95 6.96
C ILE A 346 -22.84 -12.97 6.46
N ASP A 347 -23.77 -13.52 7.24
CA ASP A 347 -25.17 -13.59 6.85
C ASP A 347 -25.83 -12.20 6.84
N GLU A 348 -25.59 -11.36 7.86
CA GLU A 348 -26.04 -9.96 7.87
C GLU A 348 -25.44 -9.18 6.72
N THR A 349 -24.15 -9.39 6.41
CA THR A 349 -23.50 -8.76 5.25
C THR A 349 -24.13 -9.20 3.93
N PHE A 350 -24.49 -10.47 3.78
CA PHE A 350 -25.21 -10.97 2.62
C PHE A 350 -26.58 -10.27 2.48
N ASP A 351 -27.32 -10.09 3.56
CA ASP A 351 -28.61 -9.37 3.54
C ASP A 351 -28.41 -7.89 3.15
N ILE A 352 -27.36 -7.23 3.64
CA ILE A 352 -26.98 -5.88 3.24
C ILE A 352 -26.71 -5.82 1.74
N LEU A 353 -25.86 -6.71 1.21
CA LEU A 353 -25.57 -6.78 -0.22
C LEU A 353 -26.81 -7.05 -1.06
N LYS A 354 -27.73 -7.89 -0.56
CA LYS A 354 -29.00 -8.17 -1.23
C LYS A 354 -29.90 -6.92 -1.29
N GLY A 355 -29.92 -6.10 -0.26
CA GLY A 355 -30.65 -4.86 -0.25
C GLY A 355 -30.06 -3.75 -1.13
N LEU A 356 -28.75 -3.77 -1.32
CA LEU A 356 -28.04 -2.83 -2.21
C LEU A 356 -28.01 -3.30 -3.67
N LYS A 357 -28.37 -4.56 -3.93
CA LYS A 357 -28.26 -5.21 -5.23
C LYS A 357 -28.85 -4.41 -6.39
N GLU A 358 -30.09 -3.92 -6.24
CA GLU A 358 -30.80 -3.21 -7.31
C GLU A 358 -30.04 -1.96 -7.75
N ARG A 359 -29.46 -1.20 -6.80
CA ARG A 359 -28.69 0.01 -7.09
C ARG A 359 -27.38 -0.31 -7.84
N PHE A 360 -26.67 -1.35 -7.44
CA PHE A 360 -25.47 -1.79 -8.16
C PHE A 360 -25.80 -2.33 -9.54
N GLU A 361 -26.92 -3.06 -9.68
CA GLU A 361 -27.39 -3.56 -10.98
C GLU A 361 -27.76 -2.42 -11.94
N GLU A 362 -28.41 -1.38 -11.44
CA GLU A 362 -28.76 -0.17 -12.19
C GLU A 362 -27.50 0.63 -12.57
N HIS A 363 -26.60 0.87 -11.60
CA HIS A 363 -25.38 1.64 -11.83
C HIS A 363 -24.44 0.98 -12.86
N HIS A 364 -24.26 -0.35 -12.77
CA HIS A 364 -23.32 -1.10 -13.63
C HIS A 364 -23.96 -1.70 -14.89
N GLU A 365 -25.30 -1.64 -15.00
CA GLU A 365 -26.09 -2.24 -16.12
C GLU A 365 -25.86 -3.78 -16.25
N ILE A 366 -25.71 -4.46 -15.12
CA ILE A 366 -25.46 -5.90 -15.02
C ILE A 366 -26.30 -6.51 -13.91
N LYS A 367 -26.39 -7.85 -13.89
CA LYS A 367 -27.12 -8.57 -12.84
C LYS A 367 -26.16 -9.36 -11.95
N TYR A 368 -26.46 -9.39 -10.65
CA TYR A 368 -25.74 -10.21 -9.67
C TYR A 368 -26.60 -11.40 -9.26
N THR A 369 -26.00 -12.60 -9.27
CA THR A 369 -26.64 -13.80 -8.72
C THR A 369 -26.60 -13.76 -7.18
N GLU A 370 -27.55 -14.42 -6.50
CA GLU A 370 -27.48 -14.54 -5.02
C GLU A 370 -26.22 -15.26 -4.56
N GLY A 371 -25.77 -16.26 -5.35
CA GLY A 371 -24.50 -16.94 -5.09
C GLY A 371 -23.29 -16.01 -5.16
N SER A 372 -23.27 -15.05 -6.12
CA SER A 372 -22.17 -14.07 -6.21
C SER A 372 -22.13 -13.13 -5.01
N LEU A 373 -23.28 -12.65 -4.49
CA LEU A 373 -23.34 -11.81 -3.30
C LEU A 373 -22.91 -12.57 -2.04
N ARG A 374 -23.34 -13.83 -1.91
CA ARG A 374 -22.91 -14.69 -0.81
C ARG A 374 -21.41 -14.99 -0.87
N ALA A 375 -20.89 -15.25 -2.07
CA ALA A 375 -19.47 -15.42 -2.30
C ALA A 375 -18.68 -14.14 -1.94
N ALA A 376 -19.18 -12.94 -2.29
CA ALA A 376 -18.55 -11.68 -1.94
C ALA A 376 -18.43 -11.52 -0.42
N ALA A 377 -19.51 -11.73 0.35
CA ALA A 377 -19.48 -11.65 1.81
C ALA A 377 -18.52 -12.69 2.43
N THR A 378 -18.57 -13.94 1.97
CA THR A 378 -17.77 -15.03 2.55
C THR A 378 -16.29 -14.89 2.22
N LEU A 379 -15.96 -14.61 0.94
CA LEU A 379 -14.58 -14.53 0.49
C LEU A 379 -13.90 -13.24 0.93
N ALA A 380 -14.62 -12.11 0.97
CA ALA A 380 -14.08 -10.88 1.54
C ALA A 380 -13.77 -11.05 3.03
N SER A 381 -14.66 -11.70 3.80
CA SER A 381 -14.40 -12.01 5.21
C SER A 381 -13.16 -12.86 5.42
N LYS A 382 -12.94 -13.85 4.54
CA LYS A 382 -11.86 -14.84 4.65
C LYS A 382 -10.50 -14.33 4.17
N HIS A 383 -10.47 -13.49 3.14
CA HIS A 383 -9.24 -13.17 2.41
C HIS A 383 -8.84 -11.69 2.45
N ILE A 384 -9.76 -10.77 2.81
CA ILE A 384 -9.47 -9.34 2.94
C ILE A 384 -9.46 -8.99 4.43
N ASN A 385 -8.26 -8.86 5.01
CA ASN A 385 -8.08 -8.70 6.46
C ASN A 385 -7.76 -7.26 6.89
N ASP A 386 -7.49 -6.37 5.95
CA ASP A 386 -7.13 -4.96 6.18
C ASP A 386 -8.36 -4.05 6.36
N ARG A 387 -9.56 -4.56 6.12
CA ARG A 387 -10.83 -3.85 6.21
C ARG A 387 -11.91 -4.70 6.90
N TYR A 388 -13.01 -4.07 7.29
CA TYR A 388 -14.13 -4.71 7.98
C TYR A 388 -15.34 -4.88 7.06
N LEU A 389 -16.19 -5.86 7.38
CA LEU A 389 -17.52 -5.98 6.79
C LEU A 389 -18.43 -4.84 7.28
N PRO A 390 -19.40 -4.35 6.48
CA PRO A 390 -19.74 -4.81 5.13
C PRO A 390 -18.90 -4.14 4.03
N ASP A 391 -18.14 -3.10 4.32
CA ASP A 391 -17.44 -2.23 3.37
C ASP A 391 -16.59 -3.04 2.37
N LYS A 392 -15.71 -3.92 2.87
CA LYS A 392 -14.88 -4.77 2.00
C LYS A 392 -15.67 -5.69 1.06
N ALA A 393 -16.89 -6.11 1.44
CA ALA A 393 -17.75 -6.94 0.59
C ALA A 393 -18.51 -6.10 -0.43
N ILE A 394 -18.89 -4.87 -0.07
CA ILE A 394 -19.47 -3.85 -0.96
C ILE A 394 -18.47 -3.51 -2.05
N ASP A 395 -17.21 -3.22 -1.68
CA ASP A 395 -16.14 -2.93 -2.64
C ASP A 395 -15.93 -4.06 -3.64
N VAL A 396 -15.97 -5.32 -3.19
CA VAL A 396 -15.85 -6.49 -4.08
C VAL A 396 -16.98 -6.53 -5.11
N VAL A 397 -18.22 -6.24 -4.71
CA VAL A 397 -19.38 -6.22 -5.61
C VAL A 397 -19.28 -5.05 -6.59
N ASP A 398 -18.91 -3.88 -6.11
CA ASP A 398 -18.75 -2.68 -6.93
C ASP A 398 -17.62 -2.85 -7.97
N GLU A 399 -16.44 -3.34 -7.55
CA GLU A 399 -15.31 -3.60 -8.45
C GLU A 399 -15.65 -4.68 -9.49
N ALA A 400 -16.43 -5.70 -9.12
CA ALA A 400 -16.89 -6.71 -10.06
C ALA A 400 -17.74 -6.09 -11.18
N GLY A 401 -18.60 -5.14 -10.83
CA GLY A 401 -19.40 -4.37 -11.80
C GLY A 401 -18.54 -3.45 -12.66
N ALA A 402 -17.69 -2.65 -12.02
CA ALA A 402 -16.81 -1.72 -12.70
C ALA A 402 -15.89 -2.40 -13.72
N ARG A 403 -15.35 -3.56 -13.37
CA ARG A 403 -14.50 -4.35 -14.29
C ARG A 403 -15.23 -4.71 -15.58
N GLN A 404 -16.53 -4.99 -15.54
CA GLN A 404 -17.29 -5.28 -16.77
C GLN A 404 -17.44 -4.04 -17.67
N LYS A 405 -17.50 -2.83 -17.12
CA LYS A 405 -17.53 -1.59 -17.92
C LYS A 405 -16.24 -1.39 -18.71
N LEU A 406 -15.09 -1.87 -18.20
CA LEU A 406 -13.79 -1.78 -18.88
C LEU A 406 -13.60 -2.81 -20.00
N VAL A 407 -14.43 -3.85 -20.03
CA VAL A 407 -14.37 -4.87 -21.10
C VAL A 407 -15.11 -4.35 -22.34
N SER A 408 -14.57 -4.67 -23.54
CA SER A 408 -15.23 -4.31 -24.82
C SER A 408 -16.68 -4.80 -24.85
N PRO A 409 -17.64 -4.03 -25.42
CA PRO A 409 -19.08 -4.33 -25.37
C PRO A 409 -19.45 -5.75 -25.82
N SER A 410 -18.72 -6.29 -26.82
CA SER A 410 -18.95 -7.65 -27.34
C SER A 410 -18.56 -8.79 -26.37
N LYS A 411 -17.75 -8.50 -25.37
CA LYS A 411 -17.24 -9.48 -24.36
C LYS A 411 -17.81 -9.25 -22.97
N ARG A 412 -18.63 -8.22 -22.76
CA ARG A 412 -19.26 -7.91 -21.46
C ARG A 412 -20.20 -9.02 -21.03
N LYS A 413 -20.05 -9.45 -19.80
CA LYS A 413 -21.00 -10.37 -19.17
C LYS A 413 -22.19 -9.55 -18.66
N LYS A 414 -23.39 -10.05 -18.90
CA LYS A 414 -24.62 -9.45 -18.37
C LYS A 414 -24.93 -9.91 -16.94
N THR A 415 -24.27 -10.96 -16.48
CA THR A 415 -24.51 -11.54 -15.14
C THR A 415 -23.18 -11.89 -14.49
N ILE A 416 -23.00 -11.48 -13.25
CA ILE A 416 -21.85 -11.80 -12.40
C ILE A 416 -22.15 -13.06 -11.58
N ASN A 417 -21.26 -14.04 -11.66
CA ASN A 417 -21.32 -15.33 -10.98
C ASN A 417 -20.28 -15.40 -9.84
N GLU A 418 -20.33 -16.46 -9.03
CA GLU A 418 -19.36 -16.74 -7.97
C GLU A 418 -17.91 -16.72 -8.46
N LEU A 419 -17.63 -17.34 -9.63
CA LEU A 419 -16.28 -17.35 -10.23
C LEU A 419 -15.76 -15.96 -10.61
N ASP A 420 -16.63 -15.01 -10.92
CA ASP A 420 -16.22 -13.66 -11.23
C ASP A 420 -15.83 -12.91 -9.94
N ILE A 421 -16.56 -13.14 -8.86
CA ILE A 421 -16.24 -12.62 -7.53
C ILE A 421 -14.93 -13.23 -6.99
N GLU A 422 -14.72 -14.54 -7.16
CA GLU A 422 -13.46 -15.20 -6.79
C GLU A 422 -12.25 -14.50 -7.44
N LYS A 423 -12.35 -14.13 -8.71
CA LYS A 423 -11.29 -13.42 -9.45
C LYS A 423 -11.04 -12.01 -8.92
N ILE A 424 -12.10 -11.30 -8.52
CA ILE A 424 -12.00 -9.96 -7.94
C ILE A 424 -11.33 -10.05 -6.56
N VAL A 425 -11.81 -10.94 -5.70
CA VAL A 425 -11.21 -11.15 -4.38
C VAL A 425 -9.75 -11.57 -4.50
N ALA A 426 -9.42 -12.45 -5.45
CA ALA A 426 -8.04 -12.84 -5.73
C ALA A 426 -7.16 -11.62 -6.10
N SER A 427 -7.71 -10.72 -6.92
CA SER A 427 -7.01 -9.48 -7.32
C SER A 427 -6.80 -8.53 -6.14
N ILE A 428 -7.86 -8.23 -5.36
CA ILE A 428 -7.82 -7.33 -4.21
C ILE A 428 -6.88 -7.87 -3.11
N ALA A 429 -7.06 -9.14 -2.75
CA ALA A 429 -6.28 -9.79 -1.72
C ALA A 429 -4.87 -10.22 -2.18
N ARG A 430 -4.53 -9.97 -3.46
CA ARG A 430 -3.25 -10.37 -4.09
C ARG A 430 -2.95 -11.86 -3.95
N ILE A 431 -3.98 -12.69 -4.10
CA ILE A 431 -3.90 -14.14 -4.01
C ILE A 431 -3.99 -14.71 -5.42
N PRO A 432 -3.28 -15.79 -5.74
CA PRO A 432 -3.48 -16.49 -7.00
C PRO A 432 -4.94 -16.92 -7.15
N GLU A 433 -5.54 -16.70 -8.33
CA GLU A 433 -6.93 -17.11 -8.63
C GLU A 433 -7.19 -18.61 -8.29
N LYS A 434 -6.16 -19.44 -8.37
CA LYS A 434 -6.22 -20.87 -8.03
C LYS A 434 -6.46 -21.16 -6.54
N THR A 435 -6.09 -20.24 -5.66
CA THR A 435 -6.20 -20.43 -4.20
C THR A 435 -7.62 -20.12 -3.69
N VAL A 436 -8.39 -19.36 -4.45
CA VAL A 436 -9.76 -18.96 -4.13
C VAL A 436 -10.78 -19.95 -4.69
N SER A 437 -10.41 -20.68 -5.76
CA SER A 437 -11.30 -21.59 -6.50
C SER A 437 -11.16 -23.05 -6.09
N SER A 438 -12.18 -23.86 -6.42
CA SER A 438 -12.19 -25.32 -6.26
C SER A 438 -11.06 -26.06 -7.02
N SER A 439 -10.26 -25.36 -7.83
CA SER A 439 -9.10 -25.89 -8.55
C SER A 439 -7.89 -26.15 -7.63
N ASP A 440 -7.90 -25.65 -6.39
CA ASP A 440 -6.84 -25.87 -5.40
C ASP A 440 -6.66 -27.36 -5.06
N LYS A 441 -7.74 -28.14 -5.10
CA LYS A 441 -7.68 -29.60 -4.87
C LYS A 441 -6.73 -30.32 -5.82
N LYS A 442 -6.72 -29.96 -7.12
CA LYS A 442 -5.85 -30.62 -8.13
C LYS A 442 -4.38 -30.24 -7.95
N SER A 443 -4.10 -29.01 -7.51
CA SER A 443 -2.74 -28.56 -7.23
C SER A 443 -2.17 -29.25 -5.99
N LEU A 444 -2.99 -29.43 -4.96
CA LEU A 444 -2.63 -30.13 -3.72
C LEU A 444 -2.49 -31.65 -3.94
N GLU A 445 -3.32 -32.24 -4.81
CA GLU A 445 -3.21 -33.65 -5.17
C GLU A 445 -1.82 -33.96 -5.77
N LYS A 446 -1.31 -33.11 -6.64
CA LYS A 446 -0.03 -33.25 -7.33
C LYS A 446 1.15 -32.57 -6.62
N LEU A 447 0.94 -31.96 -5.44
CA LEU A 447 1.97 -31.20 -4.72
C LEU A 447 3.25 -32.02 -4.51
N GLU A 448 3.11 -33.22 -4.00
CA GLU A 448 4.22 -34.13 -3.72
C GLU A 448 4.98 -34.51 -4.98
N GLU A 449 4.27 -34.91 -6.05
CA GLU A 449 4.87 -35.27 -7.33
C GLU A 449 5.63 -34.10 -7.94
N ASN A 450 5.04 -32.90 -7.91
CA ASN A 450 5.67 -31.70 -8.45
C ASN A 450 6.92 -31.28 -7.65
N LEU A 451 6.89 -31.42 -6.32
CA LEU A 451 8.06 -31.17 -5.50
C LEU A 451 9.18 -32.19 -5.77
N LYS A 452 8.86 -33.49 -5.85
CA LYS A 452 9.83 -34.56 -6.16
C LYS A 452 10.49 -34.40 -7.54
N ARG A 453 9.81 -33.78 -8.51
CA ARG A 453 10.39 -33.48 -9.83
C ARG A 453 11.51 -32.42 -9.80
N VAL A 454 11.52 -31.55 -8.78
CA VAL A 454 12.46 -30.41 -8.70
C VAL A 454 13.44 -30.56 -7.55
N ILE A 455 13.05 -31.31 -6.53
CA ILE A 455 13.86 -31.56 -5.31
C ILE A 455 14.34 -33.01 -5.35
N PHE A 456 15.65 -33.20 -5.40
CA PHE A 456 16.26 -34.52 -5.52
C PHE A 456 16.82 -34.99 -4.17
N GLY A 457 16.67 -36.27 -3.87
CA GLY A 457 17.27 -36.91 -2.69
C GLY A 457 16.66 -36.59 -1.33
N GLN A 458 15.48 -35.94 -1.31
CA GLN A 458 14.77 -35.54 -0.08
C GLN A 458 13.33 -36.04 -0.07
N ASN A 459 13.09 -37.27 -0.55
CA ASN A 459 11.75 -37.81 -0.74
C ASN A 459 10.94 -37.85 0.55
N GLU A 460 11.52 -38.31 1.67
CA GLU A 460 10.86 -38.39 2.99
C GLU A 460 10.46 -37.02 3.51
N ALA A 461 11.35 -36.02 3.35
CA ALA A 461 11.09 -34.64 3.75
C ALA A 461 9.93 -34.04 2.91
N VAL A 462 9.91 -34.29 1.60
CA VAL A 462 8.84 -33.81 0.70
C VAL A 462 7.51 -34.49 1.00
N GLU A 463 7.50 -35.81 1.29
CA GLU A 463 6.30 -36.56 1.67
C GLU A 463 5.70 -36.04 2.97
N SER A 464 6.55 -35.87 4.01
CA SER A 464 6.13 -35.34 5.32
C SER A 464 5.53 -33.93 5.19
N LEU A 465 6.21 -33.05 4.45
CA LEU A 465 5.73 -31.69 4.21
C LEU A 465 4.41 -31.65 3.45
N SER A 466 4.32 -32.44 2.37
CA SER A 466 3.10 -32.48 1.53
C SER A 466 1.91 -33.05 2.29
N SER A 467 2.12 -34.06 3.11
CA SER A 467 1.08 -34.68 3.96
C SER A 467 0.55 -33.70 5.01
N ALA A 468 1.45 -32.96 5.68
CA ALA A 468 1.08 -31.98 6.66
C ALA A 468 0.29 -30.79 6.05
N ILE A 469 0.69 -30.32 4.87
CA ILE A 469 -0.03 -29.26 4.13
C ILE A 469 -1.40 -29.76 3.68
N LYS A 470 -1.51 -31.00 3.16
CA LYS A 470 -2.80 -31.59 2.77
C LYS A 470 -3.75 -31.70 3.96
N LEU A 471 -3.25 -32.15 5.13
CA LEU A 471 -4.03 -32.25 6.36
C LEU A 471 -4.58 -30.87 6.81
N SER A 472 -3.72 -29.86 6.79
CA SER A 472 -4.08 -28.49 7.12
C SER A 472 -5.17 -27.93 6.19
N ARG A 473 -5.03 -28.14 4.88
CA ARG A 473 -5.99 -27.66 3.87
C ARG A 473 -7.30 -28.45 3.84
N ALA A 474 -7.32 -29.65 4.39
CA ALA A 474 -8.55 -30.44 4.56
C ALA A 474 -9.47 -29.92 5.67
N GLY A 475 -9.09 -28.86 6.39
CA GLY A 475 -9.88 -28.30 7.49
C GLY A 475 -9.85 -29.13 8.76
N LEU A 476 -8.90 -30.06 8.91
CA LEU A 476 -8.76 -30.93 10.08
C LEU A 476 -7.83 -30.34 11.16
N ARG A 477 -7.62 -29.01 11.12
CA ARG A 477 -6.80 -28.29 12.10
C ARG A 477 -7.63 -27.23 12.84
N VAL A 478 -7.04 -26.63 13.86
CA VAL A 478 -7.60 -25.48 14.57
C VAL A 478 -7.49 -24.24 13.68
N ASP A 479 -8.60 -23.53 13.45
CA ASP A 479 -8.69 -22.40 12.51
C ASP A 479 -7.82 -21.19 12.87
N GLU A 480 -7.37 -21.11 14.12
CA GLU A 480 -6.58 -19.99 14.63
C GLU A 480 -5.06 -20.12 14.41
N LYS A 481 -4.56 -21.14 13.71
CA LYS A 481 -3.12 -21.38 13.48
C LYS A 481 -2.69 -21.14 12.04
N PRO A 482 -1.38 -20.92 11.75
CA PRO A 482 -0.83 -20.90 10.40
C PRO A 482 -1.14 -22.17 9.60
N VAL A 483 -1.07 -22.15 8.27
CA VAL A 483 -1.26 -23.35 7.42
C VAL A 483 -0.33 -24.48 7.83
N GLY A 484 0.86 -24.18 8.30
CA GLY A 484 1.79 -25.10 8.90
C GLY A 484 3.02 -24.38 9.41
N SER A 485 3.59 -24.88 10.50
CA SER A 485 4.80 -24.38 11.15
C SER A 485 5.82 -25.50 11.21
N PHE A 486 6.85 -25.44 10.38
CA PHE A 486 7.82 -26.53 10.19
C PHE A 486 9.23 -26.13 10.60
N LEU A 487 9.95 -27.03 11.23
CA LEU A 487 11.39 -26.91 11.46
C LEU A 487 12.15 -27.87 10.51
N PHE A 488 12.92 -27.32 9.58
CA PHE A 488 13.78 -28.07 8.68
C PHE A 488 15.16 -28.21 9.30
N SER A 489 15.55 -29.40 9.68
CA SER A 489 16.86 -29.71 10.27
C SER A 489 17.76 -30.49 9.30
N GLY A 490 19.04 -30.24 9.29
CA GLY A 490 20.00 -30.98 8.47
C GLY A 490 21.19 -30.12 8.03
N PRO A 491 22.17 -30.71 7.34
CA PRO A 491 23.37 -30.03 6.89
C PRO A 491 23.09 -28.83 5.97
N THR A 492 24.07 -27.96 5.83
CA THR A 492 24.01 -26.85 4.88
C THR A 492 24.03 -27.39 3.44
N GLY A 493 23.31 -26.75 2.53
CA GLY A 493 23.37 -27.07 1.10
C GLY A 493 22.62 -28.34 0.65
N VAL A 494 21.80 -28.95 1.51
CA VAL A 494 20.99 -30.16 1.17
C VAL A 494 19.61 -29.83 0.58
N GLY A 495 19.27 -28.54 0.41
CA GLY A 495 18.07 -28.11 -0.28
C GLY A 495 16.94 -27.56 0.61
N LYS A 496 17.14 -27.28 1.91
CA LYS A 496 16.11 -26.73 2.82
C LYS A 496 15.45 -25.45 2.29
N THR A 497 16.26 -24.47 1.92
CA THR A 497 15.78 -23.20 1.34
C THR A 497 15.12 -23.40 -0.03
N GLU A 498 15.65 -24.33 -0.84
CA GLU A 498 15.10 -24.61 -2.17
C GLU A 498 13.72 -25.26 -2.09
N VAL A 499 13.48 -26.19 -1.15
CA VAL A 499 12.16 -26.77 -0.90
C VAL A 499 11.14 -25.70 -0.57
N SER A 500 11.51 -24.75 0.31
CA SER A 500 10.64 -23.64 0.70
C SER A 500 10.29 -22.73 -0.48
N LYS A 501 11.27 -22.41 -1.33
CA LYS A 501 11.06 -21.61 -2.55
C LYS A 501 10.19 -22.32 -3.58
N GLN A 502 10.44 -23.62 -3.82
CA GLN A 502 9.66 -24.41 -4.77
C GLN A 502 8.23 -24.66 -4.27
N LEU A 503 8.05 -24.83 -2.96
CA LEU A 503 6.72 -24.91 -2.35
C LEU A 503 5.91 -23.65 -2.66
N ALA A 504 6.47 -22.47 -2.42
CA ALA A 504 5.81 -21.20 -2.74
C ALA A 504 5.46 -21.10 -4.22
N LYS A 505 6.39 -21.46 -5.12
CA LYS A 505 6.17 -21.43 -6.58
C LYS A 505 5.06 -22.38 -7.03
N ILE A 506 5.03 -23.62 -6.50
CA ILE A 506 4.03 -24.64 -6.88
C ILE A 506 2.65 -24.25 -6.34
N MET A 507 2.59 -23.72 -5.12
CA MET A 507 1.36 -23.19 -4.52
C MET A 507 0.92 -21.85 -5.16
N GLY A 508 1.81 -21.20 -5.92
CA GLY A 508 1.54 -19.88 -6.53
C GLY A 508 1.41 -18.76 -5.52
N ILE A 509 2.06 -18.85 -4.36
CA ILE A 509 2.06 -17.84 -3.30
C ILE A 509 3.45 -17.21 -3.16
N GLU A 510 3.54 -16.06 -2.48
CA GLU A 510 4.79 -15.32 -2.34
C GLU A 510 5.77 -16.04 -1.41
N PHE A 511 7.06 -15.87 -1.69
CA PHE A 511 8.15 -16.39 -0.88
C PHE A 511 8.89 -15.25 -0.17
N VAL A 512 8.79 -15.22 1.17
CA VAL A 512 9.43 -14.21 2.03
C VAL A 512 10.50 -14.87 2.86
N ARG A 513 11.74 -14.35 2.82
CA ARG A 513 12.87 -14.89 3.56
C ARG A 513 13.45 -13.86 4.52
N PHE A 514 13.67 -14.29 5.76
CA PHE A 514 14.42 -13.57 6.78
C PHE A 514 15.61 -14.42 7.21
N ASP A 515 16.82 -13.84 7.19
CA ASP A 515 18.03 -14.45 7.69
C ASP A 515 18.18 -14.10 9.17
N MET A 516 18.07 -15.11 10.05
CA MET A 516 18.08 -14.88 11.49
C MET A 516 19.44 -14.47 12.03
N SER A 517 20.51 -14.58 11.24
CA SER A 517 21.81 -14.03 11.61
C SER A 517 21.82 -12.49 11.70
N GLU A 518 20.87 -11.82 11.03
CA GLU A 518 20.67 -10.37 11.16
C GLU A 518 19.94 -9.96 12.44
N TYR A 519 19.32 -10.92 13.14
CA TYR A 519 18.45 -10.71 14.30
C TYR A 519 19.00 -11.37 15.57
N MET A 520 20.33 -11.39 15.71
CA MET A 520 21.03 -11.94 16.89
C MET A 520 20.94 -11.01 18.11
N GLU A 521 20.80 -9.71 17.90
CA GLU A 521 20.79 -8.72 18.96
C GLU A 521 19.37 -8.21 19.23
N ARG A 522 19.08 -7.86 20.49
CA ARG A 522 17.76 -7.42 20.92
C ARG A 522 17.25 -6.22 20.14
N HIS A 523 18.09 -5.26 19.82
CA HIS A 523 17.67 -4.07 19.09
C HIS A 523 17.30 -4.36 17.62
N THR A 524 17.86 -5.42 17.03
CA THR A 524 17.51 -5.82 15.65
C THR A 524 16.16 -6.55 15.59
N VAL A 525 15.73 -7.20 16.69
CA VAL A 525 14.40 -7.83 16.79
C VAL A 525 13.29 -6.80 16.65
N SER A 526 13.50 -5.57 17.16
CA SER A 526 12.55 -4.45 16.97
C SER A 526 12.28 -4.13 15.51
N ARG A 527 13.17 -4.46 14.58
CA ARG A 527 12.93 -4.30 13.14
C ARG A 527 11.91 -5.29 12.59
N LEU A 528 11.74 -6.47 13.24
CA LEU A 528 10.74 -7.47 12.81
C LEU A 528 9.31 -7.08 13.20
N ILE A 529 9.14 -6.48 14.40
CA ILE A 529 7.82 -6.16 14.98
C ILE A 529 7.59 -4.66 15.20
N GLY A 530 8.48 -3.81 14.71
CA GLY A 530 8.43 -2.35 14.91
C GLY A 530 9.14 -1.90 16.18
N ALA A 531 9.61 -0.65 16.21
CA ALA A 531 10.24 -0.06 17.36
C ALA A 531 9.19 0.34 18.42
N PRO A 532 9.48 0.23 19.74
CA PRO A 532 8.58 0.72 20.77
C PRO A 532 8.41 2.24 20.72
N PRO A 533 7.28 2.78 21.25
CA PRO A 533 7.06 4.22 21.33
C PRO A 533 8.24 4.95 22.00
N GLY A 534 8.71 6.03 21.38
CA GLY A 534 9.84 6.85 21.88
C GLY A 534 11.21 6.49 21.31
N TYR A 535 11.33 5.45 20.49
CA TYR A 535 12.57 5.12 19.79
C TYR A 535 12.55 5.62 18.33
N VAL A 536 13.74 5.89 17.79
CA VAL A 536 13.89 6.31 16.38
C VAL A 536 13.35 5.19 15.46
N GLY A 537 12.47 5.55 14.51
CA GLY A 537 11.83 4.58 13.62
C GLY A 537 10.51 3.99 14.13
N TYR A 538 9.91 4.52 15.21
CA TYR A 538 8.60 4.10 15.72
C TYR A 538 7.49 4.13 14.66
N ASP A 539 7.51 5.12 13.74
CA ASP A 539 6.52 5.24 12.67
C ASP A 539 6.65 4.15 11.58
N GLN A 540 7.77 3.44 11.56
CA GLN A 540 7.99 2.32 10.65
C GLN A 540 7.40 1.04 11.26
N GLY A 541 6.53 0.37 10.51
CA GLY A 541 5.98 -0.94 10.90
C GLY A 541 7.09 -2.00 11.00
N GLY A 542 6.78 -3.14 11.63
CA GLY A 542 7.69 -4.27 11.67
C GLY A 542 7.83 -4.94 10.30
N LEU A 543 9.04 -5.29 9.90
CA LEU A 543 9.31 -5.91 8.59
C LEU A 543 8.54 -7.23 8.40
N LEU A 544 8.40 -8.02 9.45
CA LEU A 544 7.66 -9.29 9.41
C LEU A 544 6.16 -9.03 9.27
N THR A 545 5.60 -8.13 10.09
CA THR A 545 4.17 -7.79 10.05
C THR A 545 3.79 -7.08 8.76
N GLU A 546 4.62 -6.18 8.25
CA GLU A 546 4.40 -5.54 6.93
C GLU A 546 4.43 -6.53 5.78
N SER A 547 5.40 -7.46 5.78
CA SER A 547 5.50 -8.46 4.71
C SER A 547 4.28 -9.37 4.67
N VAL A 548 3.75 -9.77 5.82
CA VAL A 548 2.53 -10.59 5.90
C VAL A 548 1.29 -9.80 5.51
N ASN A 549 1.19 -8.53 5.89
CA ASN A 549 0.08 -7.67 5.48
C ASN A 549 0.09 -7.39 3.97
N LYS A 550 1.29 -7.28 3.36
CA LYS A 550 1.44 -7.16 1.90
C LYS A 550 1.12 -8.46 1.16
N HIS A 551 1.48 -9.59 1.76
CA HIS A 551 1.36 -10.94 1.18
C HIS A 551 0.74 -11.91 2.20
N PRO A 552 -0.59 -11.82 2.44
CA PRO A 552 -1.28 -12.64 3.44
C PRO A 552 -1.19 -14.14 3.17
N HIS A 553 -0.97 -14.52 1.91
CA HIS A 553 -0.72 -15.89 1.49
C HIS A 553 0.75 -16.01 1.05
N SER A 554 1.59 -16.50 1.93
CA SER A 554 3.02 -16.61 1.66
C SER A 554 3.66 -17.81 2.37
N VAL A 555 4.82 -18.23 1.85
CA VAL A 555 5.75 -19.08 2.57
C VAL A 555 6.79 -18.18 3.23
N ILE A 556 6.82 -18.17 4.54
CA ILE A 556 7.78 -17.39 5.33
C ILE A 556 8.91 -18.33 5.75
N LEU A 557 10.10 -18.04 5.28
CA LEU A 557 11.32 -18.75 5.66
C LEU A 557 12.12 -17.94 6.66
N LEU A 558 12.33 -18.49 7.85
CA LEU A 558 13.24 -17.99 8.87
C LEU A 558 14.51 -18.86 8.83
N ASP A 559 15.53 -18.37 8.16
CA ASP A 559 16.76 -19.16 7.91
C ASP A 559 17.72 -19.05 9.09
N GLU A 560 18.32 -20.17 9.49
CA GLU A 560 19.26 -20.29 10.62
C GLU A 560 18.68 -19.81 11.97
N ILE A 561 17.50 -20.34 12.33
CA ILE A 561 16.72 -19.90 13.52
C ILE A 561 17.51 -20.03 14.84
N GLU A 562 18.48 -20.94 14.94
CA GLU A 562 19.34 -21.09 16.11
C GLU A 562 20.20 -19.87 16.40
N LYS A 563 20.40 -18.97 15.45
CA LYS A 563 21.16 -17.73 15.62
C LYS A 563 20.30 -16.57 16.14
N ALA A 564 18.98 -16.70 16.09
CA ALA A 564 18.07 -15.65 16.48
C ALA A 564 18.13 -15.34 17.98
N HIS A 565 17.92 -14.08 18.33
CA HIS A 565 17.76 -13.67 19.73
C HIS A 565 16.54 -14.38 20.36
N PRO A 566 16.59 -14.75 21.66
CA PRO A 566 15.50 -15.46 22.35
C PRO A 566 14.11 -14.79 22.24
N GLU A 567 14.03 -13.48 22.09
CA GLU A 567 12.75 -12.77 21.90
C GLU A 567 12.06 -13.16 20.59
N VAL A 568 12.79 -13.58 19.54
CA VAL A 568 12.21 -14.05 18.28
C VAL A 568 11.38 -15.31 18.52
N PHE A 569 11.83 -16.21 19.39
CA PHE A 569 11.08 -17.42 19.73
C PHE A 569 9.74 -17.09 20.42
N ASN A 570 9.71 -16.07 21.28
CA ASN A 570 8.46 -15.63 21.91
C ASN A 570 7.47 -15.08 20.89
N ILE A 571 7.95 -14.35 19.89
CA ILE A 571 7.13 -13.86 18.77
C ILE A 571 6.55 -15.04 17.98
N LEU A 572 7.40 -16.03 17.67
CA LEU A 572 7.00 -17.21 16.92
C LEU A 572 6.01 -18.09 17.70
N LEU A 573 6.14 -18.20 19.02
CA LEU A 573 5.16 -18.88 19.87
C LEU A 573 3.77 -18.24 19.73
N GLN A 574 3.70 -16.91 19.77
CA GLN A 574 2.44 -16.20 19.57
C GLN A 574 1.84 -16.45 18.17
N VAL A 575 2.67 -16.42 17.12
CA VAL A 575 2.25 -16.71 15.75
C VAL A 575 1.71 -18.14 15.62
N MET A 576 2.42 -19.13 16.18
CA MET A 576 2.05 -20.54 16.10
C MET A 576 0.79 -20.89 16.91
N ASP A 577 0.50 -20.15 18.00
CA ASP A 577 -0.67 -20.42 18.84
C ASP A 577 -1.93 -19.73 18.35
N HIS A 578 -1.81 -18.45 17.94
CA HIS A 578 -2.95 -17.59 17.65
C HIS A 578 -3.04 -17.19 16.16
N GLY A 579 -2.08 -17.58 15.33
CA GLY A 579 -2.06 -17.19 13.91
C GLY A 579 -2.06 -15.69 13.67
N THR A 580 -1.82 -14.88 14.69
CA THR A 580 -1.81 -13.41 14.59
C THR A 580 -0.67 -12.83 15.39
N LEU A 581 -0.10 -11.74 14.89
CA LEU A 581 0.94 -10.97 15.56
C LEU A 581 0.57 -9.50 15.56
N THR A 582 0.60 -8.86 16.72
CA THR A 582 0.39 -7.41 16.83
C THR A 582 1.75 -6.74 16.93
N ASP A 583 2.03 -5.80 16.05
CA ASP A 583 3.25 -5.01 16.09
C ASP A 583 3.21 -3.95 17.22
N ASN A 584 4.32 -3.30 17.48
CA ASN A 584 4.42 -2.27 18.50
C ASN A 584 3.58 -1.01 18.18
N ASN A 585 3.12 -0.85 16.94
CA ASN A 585 2.21 0.21 16.50
C ASN A 585 0.73 -0.18 16.66
N GLY A 586 0.44 -1.37 17.19
CA GLY A 586 -0.90 -1.90 17.37
C GLY A 586 -1.54 -2.47 16.10
N ARG A 587 -0.78 -2.61 14.99
CA ARG A 587 -1.28 -3.24 13.76
C ARG A 587 -1.21 -4.75 13.91
N LYS A 588 -2.29 -5.43 13.56
CA LYS A 588 -2.35 -6.89 13.55
C LYS A 588 -1.94 -7.42 12.17
N ALA A 589 -1.07 -8.42 12.16
CA ALA A 589 -0.75 -9.22 10.98
C ALA A 589 -1.34 -10.62 11.16
N ASP A 590 -1.98 -11.13 10.11
CA ASP A 590 -2.67 -12.43 10.10
C ASP A 590 -1.83 -13.50 9.39
N PHE A 591 -1.36 -14.47 10.15
CA PHE A 591 -0.53 -15.59 9.68
C PHE A 591 -1.35 -16.85 9.37
N ARG A 592 -2.67 -16.86 9.55
CA ARG A 592 -3.52 -18.05 9.37
C ARG A 592 -3.45 -18.64 7.97
N ASN A 593 -3.11 -17.84 6.98
CA ASN A 593 -2.94 -18.28 5.59
C ASN A 593 -1.48 -18.41 5.16
N THR A 594 -0.53 -18.33 6.08
CA THR A 594 0.91 -18.48 5.79
C THR A 594 1.42 -19.88 6.15
N VAL A 595 2.49 -20.30 5.47
CA VAL A 595 3.31 -21.45 5.84
C VAL A 595 4.59 -20.93 6.45
N VAL A 596 4.84 -21.21 7.73
CA VAL A 596 6.05 -20.78 8.44
C VAL A 596 7.07 -21.92 8.42
N ILE A 597 8.22 -21.68 7.81
CA ILE A 597 9.32 -22.64 7.74
C ILE A 597 10.54 -22.04 8.44
N MET A 598 11.10 -22.77 9.36
CA MET A 598 12.33 -22.42 10.05
C MET A 598 13.41 -23.41 9.66
N THR A 599 14.63 -22.95 9.36
CA THR A 599 15.74 -23.87 9.09
C THR A 599 16.73 -23.83 10.23
N THR A 600 17.36 -24.97 10.49
CA THR A 600 18.46 -25.10 11.44
C THR A 600 19.53 -26.02 10.90
N ASN A 601 20.79 -25.70 11.26
CA ASN A 601 21.94 -26.56 11.02
C ASN A 601 22.35 -27.31 12.28
N THR A 602 21.62 -27.14 13.38
CA THR A 602 21.90 -27.83 14.66
C THR A 602 21.79 -29.33 14.48
N GLY A 603 22.78 -30.06 15.00
CA GLY A 603 22.90 -31.53 14.87
C GLY A 603 23.54 -32.01 13.57
N ALA A 604 23.80 -31.13 12.59
CA ALA A 604 24.37 -31.50 11.30
C ALA A 604 25.83 -31.97 11.42
N GLN A 605 26.61 -31.41 12.35
CA GLN A 605 28.00 -31.81 12.59
C GLN A 605 28.10 -33.21 13.17
N ASP A 606 27.13 -33.62 14.01
CA ASP A 606 27.10 -34.95 14.60
C ASP A 606 26.66 -36.01 13.62
N MET A 607 25.79 -35.64 12.66
CA MET A 607 25.42 -36.52 11.53
C MET A 607 26.57 -36.77 10.56
N SER A 608 27.59 -35.90 10.51
CA SER A 608 28.75 -36.02 9.61
C SER A 608 29.95 -36.66 10.27
N ARG A 609 29.90 -36.95 11.59
CA ARG A 609 30.99 -37.66 12.28
C ARG A 609 31.11 -39.10 11.76
N ALA A 610 32.31 -39.45 11.31
CA ALA A 610 32.61 -40.81 10.93
C ALA A 610 32.47 -41.71 12.17
N SER A 611 31.70 -42.79 12.05
CA SER A 611 31.54 -43.80 13.07
C SER A 611 32.93 -44.39 13.44
N MET A 612 33.39 -44.15 14.66
CA MET A 612 34.60 -44.81 15.16
C MET A 612 34.19 -46.22 15.64
N GLY A 613 34.35 -47.22 14.79
CA GLY A 613 34.12 -48.63 15.13
C GLY A 613 33.44 -49.42 14.00
N PHE A 614 33.43 -50.75 14.14
CA PHE A 614 32.88 -51.71 13.17
C PHE A 614 31.34 -51.78 13.09
N GLN A 615 30.62 -50.95 13.81
CA GLN A 615 29.17 -50.84 13.74
C GLN A 615 28.76 -49.47 13.18
N THR A 616 27.94 -49.47 12.12
CA THR A 616 27.23 -48.30 11.64
C THR A 616 26.21 -47.89 12.71
N GLN A 617 26.58 -46.88 13.54
CA GLN A 617 25.63 -46.24 14.44
C GLN A 617 24.70 -45.30 13.64
N ASP A 618 23.43 -45.46 13.90
CA ASP A 618 22.39 -44.57 13.32
C ASP A 618 22.42 -43.24 14.09
N HIS A 619 23.11 -42.24 13.51
CA HIS A 619 23.27 -40.90 14.11
C HIS A 619 22.02 -40.02 14.03
N THR A 620 20.89 -40.55 13.56
CA THR A 620 19.61 -39.81 13.53
C THR A 620 19.08 -39.51 14.94
N SER A 621 19.38 -40.38 15.93
CA SER A 621 19.06 -40.15 17.33
C SER A 621 19.84 -38.96 17.93
N ASP A 622 21.10 -38.79 17.55
CA ASP A 622 21.97 -37.74 18.06
C ASP A 622 21.55 -36.35 17.58
N ALA A 623 21.17 -36.24 16.31
CA ALA A 623 20.61 -35.00 15.75
C ALA A 623 19.30 -34.58 16.46
N THR A 624 18.44 -35.55 16.77
CA THR A 624 17.19 -35.29 17.51
C THR A 624 17.47 -34.84 18.94
N GLU A 625 18.51 -35.38 19.62
CA GLU A 625 18.91 -34.93 20.96
C GLU A 625 19.45 -33.49 20.96
N MET A 626 20.22 -33.10 19.94
CA MET A 626 20.74 -31.74 19.82
C MET A 626 19.58 -30.73 19.59
N ILE A 627 18.60 -31.07 18.78
CA ILE A 627 17.37 -30.24 18.59
C ILE A 627 16.63 -30.10 19.94
N LYS A 628 16.54 -31.17 20.74
CA LYS A 628 15.95 -31.14 22.09
C LYS A 628 16.72 -30.23 23.07
N LYS A 629 18.03 -30.14 22.93
CA LYS A 629 18.87 -29.25 23.75
C LYS A 629 18.80 -27.78 23.30
N THR A 630 18.72 -27.53 22.01
CA THR A 630 18.74 -26.18 21.44
C THR A 630 17.38 -25.48 21.56
N PHE A 631 16.28 -26.19 21.32
CA PHE A 631 14.94 -25.64 21.31
C PHE A 631 14.12 -26.10 22.51
N SER A 632 13.45 -25.17 23.19
CA SER A 632 12.62 -25.45 24.35
C SER A 632 11.51 -26.47 24.03
N PRO A 633 11.07 -27.29 25.01
CA PRO A 633 9.94 -28.19 24.81
C PRO A 633 8.66 -27.45 24.34
N GLU A 634 8.46 -26.25 24.87
CA GLU A 634 7.33 -25.41 24.52
C GLU A 634 7.32 -25.07 23.04
N PHE A 635 8.44 -24.62 22.49
CA PHE A 635 8.58 -24.28 21.06
C PHE A 635 8.37 -25.52 20.18
N ARG A 636 8.99 -26.67 20.53
CA ARG A 636 8.89 -27.89 19.73
C ARG A 636 7.48 -28.47 19.68
N ASN A 637 6.71 -28.37 20.77
CA ASN A 637 5.32 -28.87 20.84
C ASN A 637 4.33 -28.04 20.02
N ARG A 638 4.73 -26.85 19.56
CA ARG A 638 3.89 -25.99 18.70
C ARG A 638 4.18 -26.13 17.21
N LEU A 639 5.24 -26.86 16.87
CA LEU A 639 5.54 -27.19 15.48
C LEU A 639 4.59 -28.29 14.97
N ASP A 640 4.09 -28.12 13.75
CA ASP A 640 3.31 -29.16 13.04
C ASP A 640 4.23 -30.30 12.58
N GLY A 641 5.53 -30.04 12.41
CA GLY A 641 6.51 -31.08 12.08
C GLY A 641 7.96 -30.62 12.17
N ILE A 642 8.82 -31.54 12.58
CA ILE A 642 10.27 -31.41 12.44
C ILE A 642 10.67 -32.32 11.28
N ILE A 643 11.11 -31.70 10.19
CA ILE A 643 11.43 -32.38 8.94
C ILE A 643 12.94 -32.46 8.79
N GLN A 644 13.45 -33.69 8.74
CA GLN A 644 14.87 -33.93 8.66
C GLN A 644 15.32 -34.05 7.19
N PHE A 645 16.39 -33.33 6.86
CA PHE A 645 17.05 -33.36 5.57
C PHE A 645 18.35 -34.14 5.68
N ASN A 646 18.45 -35.18 4.92
CA ASN A 646 19.61 -36.05 4.92
C ASN A 646 20.72 -35.55 3.98
N PRO A 647 22.02 -35.89 4.22
CA PRO A 647 23.06 -35.62 3.25
C PRO A 647 22.73 -36.24 1.89
N LEU A 648 23.09 -35.56 0.80
CA LEU A 648 22.78 -36.02 -0.53
C LEU A 648 23.74 -37.19 -0.95
N PRO A 649 23.21 -38.33 -1.44
CA PRO A 649 24.02 -39.35 -2.05
C PRO A 649 24.70 -38.86 -3.35
N THR A 650 25.88 -39.45 -3.68
CA THR A 650 26.67 -39.00 -4.86
C THR A 650 25.88 -39.03 -6.16
N GLU A 651 25.02 -40.02 -6.38
CA GLU A 651 24.16 -40.14 -7.55
C GLU A 651 23.17 -38.97 -7.67
N VAL A 652 22.64 -38.50 -6.54
CA VAL A 652 21.74 -37.35 -6.47
C VAL A 652 22.48 -36.06 -6.74
N ILE A 653 23.74 -35.94 -6.29
CA ILE A 653 24.55 -34.73 -6.53
C ILE A 653 24.79 -34.55 -8.04
N ARG A 654 24.99 -35.65 -8.80
CA ARG A 654 25.11 -35.59 -10.26
C ARG A 654 23.83 -34.97 -10.90
N THR A 655 22.66 -35.38 -10.43
CA THR A 655 21.39 -34.81 -10.88
C THR A 655 21.26 -33.31 -10.52
N VAL A 656 21.84 -32.88 -9.39
CA VAL A 656 21.89 -31.47 -9.00
C VAL A 656 22.82 -30.67 -9.92
N VAL A 657 23.97 -31.23 -10.34
CA VAL A 657 24.85 -30.64 -11.36
C VAL A 657 24.08 -30.43 -12.66
N ASP A 658 23.39 -31.46 -13.14
CA ASP A 658 22.57 -31.35 -14.37
C ASP A 658 21.49 -30.28 -14.26
N LYS A 659 20.82 -30.18 -13.11
CA LYS A 659 19.85 -29.10 -12.85
C LYS A 659 20.47 -27.71 -13.02
N PHE A 660 21.64 -27.45 -12.40
CA PHE A 660 22.32 -26.16 -12.53
C PHE A 660 22.78 -25.86 -13.96
N LEU A 661 23.21 -26.89 -14.70
CA LEU A 661 23.58 -26.74 -16.09
C LEU A 661 22.35 -26.44 -16.99
N ILE A 662 21.22 -27.08 -16.72
CA ILE A 662 19.94 -26.80 -17.39
C ILE A 662 19.46 -25.38 -17.08
N GLU A 663 19.53 -24.95 -15.82
CA GLU A 663 19.19 -23.57 -15.45
C GLU A 663 20.08 -22.54 -16.17
N LEU A 664 21.37 -22.84 -16.32
CA LEU A 664 22.29 -22.02 -17.12
C LEU A 664 21.92 -22.05 -18.61
N GLN A 665 21.60 -23.21 -19.16
CA GLN A 665 21.12 -23.35 -20.55
C GLN A 665 19.90 -22.46 -20.82
N VAL A 666 18.89 -22.47 -19.95
CA VAL A 666 17.69 -21.63 -20.07
C VAL A 666 18.03 -20.14 -20.05
N GLN A 667 19.00 -19.71 -19.20
CA GLN A 667 19.48 -18.34 -19.20
C GLN A 667 20.17 -17.95 -20.52
N LEU A 668 20.95 -18.87 -21.10
CA LEU A 668 21.67 -18.68 -22.35
C LEU A 668 20.78 -18.70 -23.60
N GLU A 669 19.63 -19.40 -23.56
CA GLU A 669 18.66 -19.41 -24.66
C GLU A 669 18.12 -18.03 -25.01
N VAL A 670 17.95 -17.14 -24.01
CA VAL A 670 17.57 -15.73 -24.21
C VAL A 670 18.60 -15.02 -25.11
N GLN A 671 19.88 -15.40 -24.98
CA GLN A 671 21.01 -14.86 -25.76
C GLN A 671 21.27 -15.66 -27.05
N LYS A 672 20.42 -16.65 -27.37
CA LYS A 672 20.56 -17.57 -28.52
C LYS A 672 21.85 -18.40 -28.48
N VAL A 673 22.33 -18.72 -27.30
CA VAL A 673 23.52 -19.55 -27.05
C VAL A 673 23.04 -20.92 -26.54
N GLN A 674 23.48 -21.98 -27.19
CA GLN A 674 23.28 -23.35 -26.74
C GLN A 674 24.54 -23.80 -25.99
N LEU A 675 24.35 -24.48 -24.85
CA LEU A 675 25.43 -25.01 -24.02
C LEU A 675 25.53 -26.51 -24.24
N ASP A 676 26.72 -26.99 -24.55
CA ASP A 676 27.04 -28.41 -24.64
C ASP A 676 28.19 -28.74 -23.68
N VAL A 677 27.91 -29.58 -22.68
CA VAL A 677 28.84 -29.88 -21.57
C VAL A 677 29.21 -31.36 -21.64
N SER A 678 30.51 -31.68 -21.68
CA SER A 678 30.99 -33.06 -21.70
C SER A 678 30.74 -33.77 -20.35
N ASP A 679 30.65 -35.10 -20.38
CA ASP A 679 30.46 -35.88 -19.14
C ASP A 679 31.64 -35.77 -18.19
N GLU A 680 32.86 -35.63 -18.71
CA GLU A 680 34.08 -35.40 -17.92
C GLU A 680 33.97 -34.11 -17.07
N VAL A 681 33.39 -33.05 -17.63
CA VAL A 681 33.16 -31.79 -16.90
C VAL A 681 32.09 -31.99 -15.81
N ARG A 682 31.06 -32.78 -16.09
CA ARG A 682 30.05 -33.08 -15.06
C ARG A 682 30.65 -33.84 -13.88
N ASP A 683 31.48 -34.79 -14.16
CA ASP A 683 32.17 -35.58 -13.12
C ASP A 683 33.23 -34.71 -12.36
N TRP A 684 33.94 -33.85 -13.06
CA TRP A 684 34.83 -32.89 -12.44
C TRP A 684 34.11 -31.88 -11.54
N LEU A 685 32.97 -31.36 -11.97
CA LEU A 685 32.11 -30.49 -11.18
C LEU A 685 31.58 -31.23 -9.94
N LEU A 686 31.25 -32.48 -10.04
CA LEU A 686 30.81 -33.32 -8.95
C LEU A 686 31.92 -33.47 -7.88
N GLU A 687 33.14 -33.75 -8.30
CA GLU A 687 34.27 -33.94 -7.39
C GLU A 687 34.72 -32.63 -6.71
N ASN A 688 34.76 -31.54 -7.45
CA ASN A 688 35.29 -30.25 -6.96
C ASN A 688 34.20 -29.33 -6.40
N GLY A 689 32.95 -29.54 -6.75
CA GLY A 689 31.82 -28.68 -6.39
C GLY A 689 31.01 -29.14 -5.18
N TYR A 690 31.25 -30.33 -4.64
CA TYR A 690 30.57 -30.87 -3.45
C TYR A 690 31.49 -30.94 -2.25
N ASP A 691 31.05 -30.37 -1.14
CA ASP A 691 31.70 -30.47 0.16
C ASP A 691 30.72 -31.10 1.15
N LYS A 692 31.22 -32.07 1.96
CA LYS A 692 30.37 -32.78 2.94
C LYS A 692 29.74 -31.87 3.99
N ASN A 693 30.36 -30.74 4.30
CA ASN A 693 29.89 -29.79 5.30
C ASN A 693 29.06 -28.65 4.68
N MET A 694 29.39 -28.28 3.45
CA MET A 694 28.76 -27.15 2.73
C MET A 694 27.72 -27.61 1.71
N GLY A 695 27.61 -28.92 1.45
CA GLY A 695 26.69 -29.51 0.49
C GLY A 695 26.95 -29.06 -0.94
N ALA A 696 25.91 -28.74 -1.70
CA ALA A 696 25.98 -28.29 -3.11
C ALA A 696 26.20 -26.77 -3.25
N ARG A 697 26.40 -26.00 -2.16
CA ARG A 697 26.66 -24.54 -2.24
C ARG A 697 27.90 -24.18 -3.05
N PRO A 698 29.06 -24.87 -2.88
CA PRO A 698 30.26 -24.58 -3.66
C PRO A 698 30.06 -24.80 -5.16
N MET A 699 29.17 -25.71 -5.57
CA MET A 699 28.88 -26.04 -6.96
C MET A 699 28.42 -24.83 -7.78
N GLN A 700 27.48 -24.06 -7.25
CA GLN A 700 26.97 -22.86 -7.94
C GLN A 700 28.11 -21.84 -8.19
N ARG A 701 28.97 -21.67 -7.19
CA ARG A 701 30.13 -20.78 -7.27
C ARG A 701 31.13 -21.28 -8.30
N LEU A 702 31.41 -22.58 -8.28
CA LEU A 702 32.30 -23.20 -9.24
C LEU A 702 31.81 -23.06 -10.67
N ILE A 703 30.53 -23.30 -10.94
CA ILE A 703 29.89 -23.07 -12.25
C ILE A 703 29.96 -21.60 -12.65
N GLN A 704 29.77 -20.69 -11.69
CA GLN A 704 29.85 -19.25 -11.95
C GLN A 704 31.26 -18.85 -12.37
N ASP A 705 32.25 -19.25 -11.62
CA ASP A 705 33.64 -18.84 -11.83
C ASP A 705 34.26 -19.50 -13.07
N SER A 706 33.97 -20.81 -13.31
CA SER A 706 34.60 -21.58 -14.39
C SER A 706 33.85 -21.48 -15.72
N ILE A 707 32.52 -21.30 -15.71
CA ILE A 707 31.71 -21.34 -16.94
C ILE A 707 31.03 -20.00 -17.22
N LYS A 708 30.27 -19.45 -16.25
CA LYS A 708 29.48 -18.22 -16.50
C LYS A 708 30.33 -17.00 -16.78
N THR A 709 31.44 -16.81 -16.05
CA THR A 709 32.32 -15.65 -16.25
C THR A 709 32.96 -15.67 -17.63
N VAL A 710 33.43 -16.82 -18.08
CA VAL A 710 34.02 -16.98 -19.41
C VAL A 710 32.98 -16.77 -20.52
N LEU A 711 31.76 -17.32 -20.35
CA LEU A 711 30.67 -17.13 -21.29
C LEU A 711 30.20 -15.67 -21.38
N ALA A 712 30.19 -14.95 -20.26
CA ALA A 712 29.74 -13.55 -20.23
C ALA A 712 30.61 -12.66 -21.07
N GLU A 713 31.94 -12.81 -21.03
CA GLU A 713 32.89 -12.07 -21.90
C GLU A 713 32.66 -12.34 -23.39
N GLU A 714 32.45 -13.59 -23.75
CA GLU A 714 32.20 -13.98 -25.14
C GLU A 714 30.80 -13.55 -25.66
N ILE A 715 29.81 -13.51 -24.82
CA ILE A 715 28.47 -13.02 -25.16
C ILE A 715 28.45 -11.49 -25.31
N LEU A 716 29.20 -10.78 -24.47
CA LEU A 716 29.22 -9.32 -24.51
C LEU A 716 30.16 -8.77 -25.62
N PHE A 717 31.34 -9.33 -25.73
CA PHE A 717 32.43 -8.74 -26.56
C PHE A 717 32.99 -9.70 -27.58
N GLY A 718 32.72 -11.01 -27.47
CA GLY A 718 33.33 -12.04 -28.29
C GLY A 718 32.48 -12.52 -29.46
N LYS A 719 32.74 -13.76 -29.89
CA LYS A 719 32.15 -14.39 -31.08
C LYS A 719 30.64 -14.64 -30.95
N LEU A 720 30.10 -14.77 -29.72
CA LEU A 720 28.69 -15.06 -29.46
C LEU A 720 27.81 -13.81 -29.43
N SER A 721 28.38 -12.60 -29.47
CA SER A 721 27.67 -11.34 -29.30
C SER A 721 26.68 -11.00 -30.42
N LYS A 722 26.93 -11.41 -31.68
CA LYS A 722 26.13 -10.98 -32.85
C LYS A 722 25.10 -12.00 -33.34
N SER A 723 25.43 -13.28 -33.30
CA SER A 723 24.61 -14.35 -33.92
C SER A 723 24.20 -15.48 -32.95
N GLY A 724 24.67 -15.41 -31.72
CA GLY A 724 24.61 -16.58 -30.83
C GLY A 724 25.47 -17.73 -31.36
N GLY A 725 25.33 -18.91 -30.83
CA GLY A 725 26.10 -20.08 -31.26
C GLY A 725 26.01 -21.24 -30.26
N ILE A 726 26.96 -22.15 -30.37
CA ILE A 726 27.09 -23.30 -29.47
C ILE A 726 28.37 -23.11 -28.65
N ALA A 727 28.27 -23.16 -27.35
CA ALA A 727 29.39 -23.17 -26.41
C ALA A 727 29.65 -24.62 -25.95
N TYR A 728 30.83 -25.16 -26.29
CA TYR A 728 31.26 -26.48 -25.86
C TYR A 728 32.16 -26.33 -24.64
N VAL A 729 31.77 -27.01 -23.54
CA VAL A 729 32.52 -27.03 -22.29
C VAL A 729 33.19 -28.39 -22.16
N THR A 730 34.51 -28.41 -22.19
CA THR A 730 35.33 -29.61 -22.12
C THR A 730 36.38 -29.51 -21.02
N LEU A 731 36.93 -30.62 -20.59
CA LEU A 731 38.01 -30.68 -19.62
C LEU A 731 39.36 -30.81 -20.37
N ASP A 732 40.34 -30.00 -20.00
CA ASP A 732 41.71 -30.05 -20.56
C ASP A 732 42.70 -29.77 -19.41
N ASP A 733 43.60 -30.73 -19.14
CA ASP A 733 44.58 -30.68 -18.02
C ASP A 733 43.95 -30.25 -16.66
N ASP A 734 42.87 -30.91 -16.27
CA ASP A 734 42.10 -30.66 -15.06
C ASP A 734 41.52 -29.23 -14.90
N LYS A 735 41.35 -28.52 -16.04
CA LYS A 735 40.73 -27.20 -16.14
C LYS A 735 39.62 -27.18 -17.13
N ILE A 736 38.54 -26.49 -16.77
CA ILE A 736 37.42 -26.29 -17.67
C ILE A 736 37.84 -25.34 -18.80
N LYS A 737 37.67 -25.79 -20.06
CA LYS A 737 37.90 -25.05 -21.24
C LYS A 737 36.63 -24.84 -22.04
N VAL A 738 36.32 -23.61 -22.41
CA VAL A 738 35.13 -23.30 -23.18
C VAL A 738 35.53 -22.94 -24.61
N SER A 739 35.00 -23.64 -25.60
CA SER A 739 35.19 -23.41 -27.01
C SER A 739 33.87 -23.03 -27.70
N TYR A 740 33.92 -22.26 -28.75
CA TYR A 740 32.75 -21.60 -29.33
C TYR A 740 32.63 -21.89 -30.83
N LYS A 741 31.36 -22.18 -31.26
CA LYS A 741 31.03 -22.32 -32.69
C LYS A 741 29.86 -21.37 -33.03
N GLU A 742 30.12 -20.44 -33.94
CA GLU A 742 29.11 -19.50 -34.43
C GLU A 742 27.98 -20.22 -35.19
N ASN A 743 26.78 -19.68 -35.15
CA ASN A 743 25.65 -20.21 -35.89
C ASN A 743 25.71 -19.72 -37.35
N THR A 744 26.35 -20.50 -38.23
CA THR A 744 26.63 -20.13 -39.64
C THR A 744 25.41 -20.17 -40.57
N LYS A 745 24.22 -20.54 -40.09
CA LYS A 745 22.98 -20.70 -40.92
C LYS A 745 22.46 -19.39 -41.58
N LYS A 746 23.06 -18.24 -41.37
CA LYS A 746 22.65 -16.98 -42.02
C LYS A 746 23.54 -16.54 -43.20
N LYS A 747 24.70 -17.17 -43.44
CA LYS A 747 25.56 -16.80 -44.59
C LYS A 747 25.17 -17.46 -45.92
N GLU A 748 24.51 -18.58 -45.90
CA GLU A 748 24.07 -19.25 -47.15
C GLU A 748 22.86 -18.64 -47.83
N LYS A 749 22.02 -17.87 -47.10
CA LYS A 749 20.86 -17.17 -47.69
C LYS A 749 21.19 -15.79 -48.27
N ALA A 750 22.38 -15.24 -48.01
CA ALA A 750 22.84 -13.96 -48.55
C ALA A 750 23.71 -14.09 -49.83
N LEU A 751 24.12 -15.31 -50.19
CA LEU A 751 24.90 -15.57 -51.42
C LEU A 751 24.05 -16.11 -52.59
N ASN A 752 22.75 -16.35 -52.33
CA ASN A 752 21.77 -16.78 -53.35
C ASN A 752 20.60 -15.78 -53.51
N LYS A 753 20.86 -14.51 -53.36
CA LYS A 753 20.01 -13.40 -53.82
C LYS A 753 20.78 -12.42 -54.71
#